data_406ffb02ce3e1bcdfdbfd4e67710418d
#
_entry.id   406ffb02ce3e1bcdfdbfd4e67710418d
#
_cell.length_a   1.000
_cell.length_b   1.000
_cell.length_c   1.000
_cell.angle_alpha   90.00
_cell.angle_beta   90.00
_cell.angle_gamma   90.00
#
_symmetry.space_group_name_H-M   'P 1'
#
loop_
_entity.id
_entity.type
_entity.pdbx_description
1 polymer ?
#
loop_
_entity_poly.entity_id
_entity_poly.type
_entity_poly.pdbx_seq_one_letter_code
_entity_poly.pdbx_strand_id
1 'polypeptide(L)'
;MSDITANVVVSMPSQLFTMARSFKAVANGKIYIGKIDTDPVNPENQIQVYVENEDGSHVPVSQPIIINAAGYPVYNGQIAKFVTVQGHSMAVYDAYGVQQFYFPNVLKYDPDQFEHRMSQPSGADLVGITPKGSVSDNLHVITPEMFGALGDGESDDFQAIQDAIDYAALHRMRVQGTGKIYAVSSTIKLKVGIKSLSHMNIIAMTERMTVLSNNDNNSDLQCDVHDNEINLNGVGLIGMLFYGIVNSGIYNNKITGLTLQDCYGIRIGILSNDFISKNNSIYNNICILGPDPDNGTGTRTMVGIALIGRYHGTHGGIEENGNLIWDQPLTVINTDVYGNYVYGGTHNIFCPGCIYTRIHDNHFEAGSHRNINTSIQSQRLLISNNKLINAGSSAIVTGNTRWVEITGNYIQSSQSSAVSSDDSAIQFGGDIDGLIIDGNTIIGDWKYGVHGAYAKRVTIQNNRIESSKANIAIESSWLSSPPSGAIYSSSRNEPYPPSTATFQINISGNLHMGTGCAIYMSQLENKELMQISVSNELINNAYSRSHCVYVFESDSKASGLSLSNINASGASYDKYFSTRGNAPFLSINNVTSLTTDIVPITSATPILFGSDMYSISSTTPITDFHYGMPGEEINVKGFVGGTIIHNAGVIRLKGGVNYVGGASAGNDIIRFKRIGNTWFEICRNF
;
A
#
# COMPACT_ATOMS: atom_id res chain seq x y z
N MET A 1 41.24 35.55 18.90
CA MET A 1 40.93 36.96 19.22
C MET A 1 39.43 37.06 19.17
N SER A 2 38.82 37.63 20.22
CA SER A 2 37.36 37.81 20.22
C SER A 2 37.02 38.78 19.10
N ASP A 3 36.06 38.39 18.25
CA ASP A 3 35.56 39.20 17.15
C ASP A 3 34.78 40.39 17.71
N ILE A 4 35.43 41.53 17.85
CA ILE A 4 34.83 42.74 18.41
C ILE A 4 34.15 43.47 17.26
N THR A 5 32.82 43.48 17.24
CA THR A 5 32.02 44.21 16.26
C THR A 5 32.01 45.72 16.61
N ALA A 6 33.02 46.46 16.18
CA ALA A 6 33.06 47.90 16.31
C ALA A 6 32.51 48.52 15.02
N ASN A 7 31.26 48.99 15.05
CA ASN A 7 30.51 49.40 13.86
C ASN A 7 29.87 50.81 13.96
N VAL A 8 30.34 51.61 14.88
CA VAL A 8 29.93 53.05 14.97
C VAL A 8 31.07 53.91 14.53
N VAL A 9 30.90 54.62 13.43
CA VAL A 9 31.97 55.46 12.85
C VAL A 9 32.22 56.66 13.71
N VAL A 10 33.48 56.85 14.11
CA VAL A 10 33.97 58.07 14.76
C VAL A 10 34.45 59.06 13.70
N SER A 11 35.25 58.56 12.75
CA SER A 11 35.70 59.39 11.61
C SER A 11 36.08 58.53 10.40
N MET A 12 35.72 58.98 9.21
CA MET A 12 36.15 58.39 7.94
C MET A 12 37.55 58.90 7.56
N PRO A 13 38.33 58.15 6.80
CA PRO A 13 39.64 58.57 6.33
C PRO A 13 39.63 59.93 5.56
N SER A 14 38.51 60.20 4.88
CA SER A 14 38.34 61.45 4.11
C SER A 14 37.79 62.60 4.93
N GLN A 15 37.52 62.43 6.20
CA GLN A 15 36.88 63.43 7.06
C GLN A 15 37.89 64.47 7.56
N LEU A 16 37.77 65.71 7.06
CA LEU A 16 38.55 66.80 7.50
C LEU A 16 37.91 67.52 8.67
N PHE A 17 38.62 67.70 9.76
CA PHE A 17 38.19 68.50 10.92
C PHE A 17 38.64 69.95 10.75
N THR A 18 37.71 70.88 10.81
CA THR A 18 37.94 72.33 10.66
C THR A 18 37.67 73.06 11.95
N MET A 19 38.24 74.29 12.10
CA MET A 19 37.98 75.17 13.23
C MET A 19 36.51 75.65 13.20
N ALA A 20 35.84 75.74 14.36
CA ALA A 20 34.42 76.07 14.43
C ALA A 20 34.05 77.42 13.88
N ARG A 21 35.00 78.36 13.87
CA ARG A 21 34.78 79.72 13.41
C ARG A 21 35.63 80.15 12.20
N SER A 22 36.27 79.21 11.55
CA SER A 22 37.05 79.45 10.35
C SER A 22 37.15 78.20 9.48
N PHE A 23 37.41 78.37 8.16
CA PHE A 23 37.65 77.24 7.23
C PHE A 23 39.07 76.66 7.30
N LYS A 24 39.79 76.89 8.41
CA LYS A 24 41.16 76.35 8.60
C LYS A 24 41.01 74.94 9.24
N ALA A 25 41.92 74.04 8.87
CA ALA A 25 42.01 72.71 9.50
C ALA A 25 42.33 72.84 10.97
N VAL A 26 41.77 71.91 11.79
CA VAL A 26 42.20 71.74 13.20
C VAL A 26 43.55 71.02 13.24
N ALA A 27 44.58 71.76 12.84
CA ALA A 27 45.92 71.21 12.73
C ALA A 27 46.46 70.82 14.11
N ASN A 28 47.04 69.61 14.21
CA ASN A 28 47.62 69.05 15.44
C ASN A 28 46.59 69.02 16.63
N GLY A 29 45.27 68.95 16.35
CA GLY A 29 44.26 68.88 17.32
C GLY A 29 44.07 67.49 17.89
N LYS A 30 43.05 67.32 18.73
CA LYS A 30 42.73 66.10 19.49
C LYS A 30 41.24 65.80 19.43
N ILE A 31 40.88 64.50 19.26
CA ILE A 31 39.49 64.07 19.39
C ILE A 31 39.40 63.15 20.60
N TYR A 32 38.40 63.40 21.44
CA TYR A 32 38.05 62.59 22.61
C TYR A 32 36.70 61.97 22.36
N ILE A 33 36.56 60.68 22.70
CA ILE A 33 35.36 59.86 22.51
C ILE A 33 34.92 59.28 23.86
N GLY A 34 33.66 59.55 24.22
CA GLY A 34 33.10 59.09 25.49
C GLY A 34 31.72 58.46 25.39
N LYS A 35 31.19 58.08 26.55
CA LYS A 35 29.80 57.62 26.61
C LYS A 35 28.86 58.72 26.17
N ILE A 36 27.71 58.36 25.54
CA ILE A 36 26.68 59.30 25.11
C ILE A 36 26.32 60.24 26.26
N ASP A 37 26.07 61.51 25.96
CA ASP A 37 25.68 62.57 26.87
C ASP A 37 26.64 62.81 28.04
N THR A 38 27.92 62.48 27.87
CA THR A 38 28.99 62.74 28.86
C THR A 38 30.14 63.53 28.25
N ASP A 39 30.89 64.23 29.08
CA ASP A 39 32.13 64.89 28.63
C ASP A 39 33.23 63.83 28.37
N PRO A 40 33.68 63.65 27.11
CA PRO A 40 34.67 62.61 26.75
C PRO A 40 36.12 62.99 27.13
N VAL A 41 36.36 64.20 27.59
CA VAL A 41 37.68 64.59 28.10
C VAL A 41 37.98 63.93 29.45
N ASN A 42 36.94 63.71 30.24
CA ASN A 42 37.08 63.01 31.47
C ASN A 42 37.39 61.49 31.24
N PRO A 43 38.55 60.99 31.70
CA PRO A 43 38.95 59.61 31.49
C PRO A 43 37.91 58.56 31.91
N GLU A 44 37.09 58.80 32.93
CA GLU A 44 36.03 57.88 33.39
C GLU A 44 34.90 57.73 32.39
N ASN A 45 34.75 58.70 31.51
CA ASN A 45 33.71 58.71 30.46
C ASN A 45 34.18 58.15 29.13
N GLN A 46 35.50 57.98 28.96
CA GLN A 46 36.06 57.50 27.70
C GLN A 46 35.66 56.07 27.42
N ILE A 47 35.38 55.80 26.16
CA ILE A 47 35.12 54.43 25.68
C ILE A 47 36.24 54.00 24.76
N GLN A 48 36.40 52.68 24.57
CA GLN A 48 37.39 52.13 23.67
C GLN A 48 37.11 52.52 22.23
N VAL A 49 38.13 53.07 21.55
CA VAL A 49 38.12 53.39 20.13
C VAL A 49 39.03 52.40 19.39
N TYR A 50 38.65 52.07 18.20
CA TYR A 50 39.41 51.16 17.36
C TYR A 50 39.72 51.82 15.99
N VAL A 51 40.87 51.47 15.42
CA VAL A 51 41.15 51.65 14.00
C VAL A 51 40.60 50.42 13.27
N GLU A 52 39.83 50.63 12.23
CA GLU A 52 39.38 49.58 11.33
C GLU A 52 40.35 49.50 10.12
N ASN A 53 40.95 48.33 9.94
CA ASN A 53 41.84 48.03 8.80
C ASN A 53 41.01 47.68 7.54
N GLU A 54 41.66 47.66 6.37
CA GLU A 54 41.02 47.30 5.09
C GLU A 54 40.49 45.87 5.05
N ASP A 55 41.05 44.97 5.87
CA ASP A 55 40.60 43.58 6.02
C ASP A 55 39.42 43.42 7.02
N GLY A 56 38.89 44.53 7.54
CA GLY A 56 37.81 44.54 8.55
C GLY A 56 38.29 44.26 9.96
N SER A 57 39.58 44.05 10.21
CA SER A 57 40.10 43.83 11.55
C SER A 57 40.16 45.15 12.35
N HIS A 58 40.02 45.04 13.67
CA HIS A 58 39.95 46.18 14.58
C HIS A 58 41.16 46.20 15.52
N VAL A 59 41.87 47.36 15.55
CA VAL A 59 43.01 47.60 16.48
C VAL A 59 42.61 48.61 17.53
N PRO A 60 42.66 48.27 18.83
CA PRO A 60 42.33 49.22 19.88
C PRO A 60 43.33 50.39 19.92
N VAL A 61 42.79 51.57 20.10
CA VAL A 61 43.60 52.82 20.12
C VAL A 61 43.37 53.55 21.43
N SER A 62 44.46 54.12 22.00
CA SER A 62 44.36 54.98 23.14
C SER A 62 43.90 56.40 22.75
N GLN A 63 43.20 57.04 23.64
CA GLN A 63 42.76 58.42 23.45
C GLN A 63 43.73 59.40 24.08
N PRO A 64 43.79 60.66 23.55
CA PRO A 64 43.01 61.21 22.46
C PRO A 64 43.47 60.76 21.08
N ILE A 65 42.56 60.68 20.07
CA ILE A 65 42.90 60.51 18.69
C ILE A 65 43.57 61.80 18.18
N ILE A 66 44.71 61.72 17.57
CA ILE A 66 45.46 62.87 17.06
C ILE A 66 45.00 63.27 15.66
N ILE A 67 44.83 64.56 15.46
CA ILE A 67 44.58 65.16 14.17
C ILE A 67 45.96 65.66 13.61
N ASN A 68 46.27 65.34 12.38
CA ASN A 68 47.53 65.76 11.76
C ASN A 68 47.52 67.27 11.39
N ALA A 69 48.63 67.76 10.87
CA ALA A 69 48.72 69.17 10.44
C ALA A 69 47.81 69.56 9.30
N ALA A 70 47.31 68.57 8.54
CA ALA A 70 46.36 68.77 7.44
C ALA A 70 44.89 68.68 7.90
N GLY A 71 44.64 68.33 9.18
CA GLY A 71 43.25 68.26 9.74
C GLY A 71 42.62 66.89 9.70
N TYR A 72 43.34 65.82 9.39
CA TYR A 72 42.81 64.46 9.35
C TYR A 72 43.18 63.66 10.59
N PRO A 73 42.27 62.85 11.13
CA PRO A 73 42.58 61.92 12.21
C PRO A 73 43.61 60.87 11.74
N VAL A 74 44.61 60.60 12.61
CA VAL A 74 45.69 59.68 12.26
C VAL A 74 45.97 58.66 13.37
N TYR A 75 46.41 57.49 12.92
CA TYR A 75 46.99 56.46 13.78
C TYR A 75 48.41 56.11 13.27
N ASN A 76 49.39 56.19 14.15
CA ASN A 76 50.85 56.03 13.78
C ASN A 76 51.25 56.87 12.61
N GLY A 77 50.73 58.10 12.48
CA GLY A 77 51.06 59.02 11.40
C GLY A 77 50.32 58.83 10.09
N GLN A 78 49.48 57.78 9.96
CA GLN A 78 48.67 57.51 8.77
C GLN A 78 47.18 57.87 9.04
N ILE A 79 46.54 58.39 8.00
CA ILE A 79 45.09 58.69 8.06
C ILE A 79 44.36 57.34 8.20
N ALA A 80 43.43 57.21 9.15
CA ALA A 80 42.74 55.99 9.46
C ALA A 80 41.25 56.18 9.69
N LYS A 81 40.47 55.13 9.53
CA LYS A 81 39.08 55.04 9.94
C LYS A 81 39.01 54.69 11.41
N PHE A 82 38.28 55.46 12.21
CA PHE A 82 38.08 55.19 13.62
C PHE A 82 36.66 54.78 13.88
N VAL A 83 36.48 53.74 14.70
CA VAL A 83 35.16 53.17 15.03
C VAL A 83 35.06 52.84 16.53
N THR A 84 33.81 52.72 17.00
CA THR A 84 33.46 52.30 18.38
C THR A 84 32.42 51.19 18.31
N VAL A 85 32.21 50.45 19.39
CA VAL A 85 31.21 49.39 19.50
C VAL A 85 29.82 49.95 19.79
N GLN A 86 29.69 51.22 20.20
CA GLN A 86 28.42 51.83 20.62
C GLN A 86 28.39 53.32 20.18
N GLY A 87 27.21 53.92 20.21
CA GLY A 87 27.06 55.35 20.08
C GLY A 87 27.90 56.09 21.11
N HIS A 88 28.38 57.28 20.77
CA HIS A 88 29.39 57.99 21.60
C HIS A 88 29.14 59.51 21.61
N SER A 89 29.73 60.15 22.61
CA SER A 89 29.98 61.58 22.56
C SER A 89 31.34 61.86 21.93
N MET A 90 31.51 62.99 21.27
CA MET A 90 32.78 63.39 20.62
C MET A 90 33.08 64.84 20.95
N ALA A 91 34.31 65.12 21.41
CA ALA A 91 34.82 66.46 21.54
C ALA A 91 36.10 66.65 20.75
N VAL A 92 36.15 67.74 19.99
CA VAL A 92 37.29 68.07 19.12
C VAL A 92 37.97 69.32 19.71
N TYR A 93 39.25 69.24 19.97
CA TYR A 93 40.08 70.29 20.51
C TYR A 93 41.19 70.68 19.52
N ASP A 94 41.54 71.97 19.46
CA ASP A 94 42.71 72.44 18.66
C ASP A 94 44.02 72.11 19.39
N ALA A 95 45.19 72.54 18.76
CA ALA A 95 46.53 72.34 19.33
C ALA A 95 46.74 73.10 20.60
N TYR A 96 45.96 74.14 20.91
CA TYR A 96 46.06 75.03 22.06
C TYR A 96 45.15 74.60 23.20
N GLY A 97 44.38 73.51 22.99
CA GLY A 97 43.42 72.99 23.99
C GLY A 97 42.09 73.75 24.03
N VAL A 98 41.74 74.45 23.03
CA VAL A 98 40.40 75.09 22.89
C VAL A 98 39.44 74.16 22.18
N GLN A 99 38.29 73.92 22.81
CA GLN A 99 37.26 73.09 22.24
C GLN A 99 36.64 73.72 20.98
N GLN A 100 36.71 73.00 19.87
CA GLN A 100 36.14 73.44 18.60
C GLN A 100 34.75 72.92 18.38
N PHE A 101 34.52 71.65 18.70
CA PHE A 101 33.18 71.00 18.58
C PHE A 101 32.96 70.08 19.75
N TYR A 102 31.70 69.93 20.14
CA TYR A 102 31.21 68.91 21.01
C TYR A 102 29.88 68.34 20.49
N PHE A 103 29.85 67.03 20.29
CA PHE A 103 28.66 66.28 19.92
C PHE A 103 28.33 65.35 21.06
N PRO A 104 27.21 65.58 21.77
CA PRO A 104 26.88 64.74 22.94
C PRO A 104 26.43 63.33 22.55
N ASN A 105 25.94 63.15 21.34
CA ASN A 105 25.38 61.88 20.86
C ASN A 105 25.65 61.68 19.36
N VAL A 106 26.60 60.83 19.04
CA VAL A 106 26.84 60.33 17.70
C VAL A 106 26.26 58.95 17.61
N LEU A 107 25.16 58.82 16.82
CA LEU A 107 24.43 57.57 16.70
C LEU A 107 25.14 56.57 15.83
N LYS A 108 24.85 55.33 16.11
CA LYS A 108 25.38 54.17 15.45
C LYS A 108 24.81 54.02 14.04
N TYR A 109 25.59 54.29 13.02
CA TYR A 109 25.23 53.96 11.65
C TYR A 109 26.47 53.80 10.79
N ASP A 110 26.72 52.56 10.35
CA ASP A 110 27.76 52.22 9.36
C ASP A 110 27.09 51.32 8.28
N PRO A 111 26.87 51.84 7.04
CA PRO A 111 26.22 51.13 5.98
C PRO A 111 27.01 49.85 5.56
N ASP A 112 28.32 49.92 5.49
CA ASP A 112 29.16 48.81 5.05
C ASP A 112 29.09 47.65 6.05
N GLN A 113 29.10 47.94 7.33
CA GLN A 113 28.91 46.96 8.42
C GLN A 113 27.52 46.38 8.40
N PHE A 114 26.49 47.16 8.07
CA PHE A 114 25.15 46.68 7.97
C PHE A 114 24.99 45.72 6.79
N GLU A 115 25.54 46.07 5.61
CA GLU A 115 25.57 45.23 4.41
C GLU A 115 26.31 43.91 4.70
N HIS A 116 27.48 44.00 5.32
CA HIS A 116 28.24 42.83 5.71
C HIS A 116 27.47 41.92 6.66
N ARG A 117 26.78 42.47 7.69
CA ARG A 117 25.93 41.68 8.60
C ARG A 117 24.75 41.05 7.89
N MET A 118 24.13 41.73 6.92
CA MET A 118 23.05 41.19 6.14
C MET A 118 23.48 40.01 5.25
N SER A 119 24.74 40.04 4.79
CA SER A 119 25.31 38.96 3.94
C SER A 119 25.78 37.73 4.74
N GLN A 120 25.83 37.80 6.09
CA GLN A 120 26.16 36.64 6.93
C GLN A 120 25.01 35.68 7.07
N PRO A 121 25.24 34.40 7.45
CA PRO A 121 24.18 33.45 7.74
C PRO A 121 23.11 33.92 8.72
N SER A 122 23.48 34.79 9.66
CA SER A 122 22.57 35.44 10.62
C SER A 122 21.86 36.69 10.09
N GLY A 123 22.08 37.05 8.83
CA GLY A 123 21.47 38.24 8.22
C GLY A 123 19.94 38.24 8.26
N ALA A 124 19.32 37.06 8.16
CA ALA A 124 17.89 36.86 8.27
C ALA A 124 17.31 37.24 9.66
N ASP A 125 18.11 37.23 10.71
CA ASP A 125 17.71 37.66 12.08
C ASP A 125 17.47 39.19 12.13
N LEU A 126 18.04 39.94 11.21
CA LEU A 126 17.96 41.40 11.12
C LEU A 126 16.70 41.88 10.40
N VAL A 127 15.97 40.98 9.75
CA VAL A 127 14.76 41.31 9.00
C VAL A 127 13.53 40.90 9.82
N GLY A 128 12.89 41.90 10.41
CA GLY A 128 11.66 41.69 11.22
C GLY A 128 10.46 41.37 10.34
N ILE A 129 9.53 40.58 10.85
CA ILE A 129 8.24 40.28 10.24
C ILE A 129 7.07 40.63 11.18
N THR A 130 5.91 40.92 10.61
CA THR A 130 4.67 41.17 11.35
C THR A 130 3.97 39.82 11.66
N PRO A 131 3.39 39.60 12.86
CA PRO A 131 3.28 40.55 14.00
C PRO A 131 4.52 40.58 14.91
N LYS A 132 5.35 39.53 14.94
CA LYS A 132 6.57 39.44 15.74
C LYS A 132 7.54 38.40 15.18
N GLY A 133 8.82 38.62 15.39
CA GLY A 133 9.90 37.72 15.01
C GLY A 133 10.74 38.22 13.85
N SER A 134 11.66 37.41 13.39
CA SER A 134 12.52 37.64 12.24
C SER A 134 12.20 36.68 11.10
N VAL A 135 12.77 36.93 9.92
CA VAL A 135 12.75 35.97 8.80
C VAL A 135 13.34 34.64 9.23
N SER A 136 14.43 34.66 10.00
CA SER A 136 15.08 33.45 10.54
C SER A 136 14.15 32.62 11.41
N ASP A 137 13.41 33.26 12.34
CA ASP A 137 12.45 32.58 13.22
C ASP A 137 11.33 31.86 12.44
N ASN A 138 11.05 32.29 11.23
CA ASN A 138 9.95 31.80 10.39
C ASN A 138 10.42 30.97 9.19
N LEU A 139 11.72 30.80 9.02
CA LEU A 139 12.28 29.90 8.01
C LEU A 139 12.20 28.46 8.51
N HIS A 140 11.14 27.73 8.08
CA HIS A 140 10.91 26.35 8.49
C HIS A 140 11.26 25.32 7.41
N VAL A 141 11.89 25.77 6.33
CA VAL A 141 12.26 24.96 5.16
C VAL A 141 13.74 25.09 4.88
N ILE A 142 14.38 23.95 4.69
CA ILE A 142 15.78 23.81 4.28
C ILE A 142 15.81 23.20 2.88
N THR A 143 16.72 23.71 2.02
CA THR A 143 16.94 23.14 0.70
C THR A 143 18.34 22.50 0.63
N PRO A 144 18.53 21.47 -0.22
CA PRO A 144 19.85 20.86 -0.41
C PRO A 144 20.93 21.86 -0.88
N GLU A 145 20.54 22.87 -1.65
CA GLU A 145 21.45 23.92 -2.15
C GLU A 145 22.06 24.75 -1.03
N MET A 146 21.37 24.90 0.11
CA MET A 146 21.93 25.56 1.30
C MET A 146 23.17 24.83 1.84
N PHE A 147 23.36 23.56 1.45
CA PHE A 147 24.46 22.71 1.83
C PHE A 147 25.34 22.33 0.66
N GLY A 148 25.20 23.01 -0.50
CA GLY A 148 26.07 22.90 -1.63
C GLY A 148 25.66 21.89 -2.70
N ALA A 149 24.41 21.39 -2.67
CA ALA A 149 23.89 20.55 -3.74
C ALA A 149 23.87 21.33 -5.07
N LEU A 150 24.32 20.70 -6.15
CA LEU A 150 24.33 21.28 -7.49
C LEU A 150 22.98 21.05 -8.18
N GLY A 151 22.40 19.87 -8.02
CA GLY A 151 21.12 19.51 -8.61
C GLY A 151 21.14 19.51 -10.14
N ASP A 152 22.27 19.11 -10.74
CA ASP A 152 22.49 19.03 -12.19
C ASP A 152 22.13 17.64 -12.78
N GLY A 153 21.80 16.67 -11.93
CA GLY A 153 21.48 15.29 -12.32
C GLY A 153 22.69 14.43 -12.64
N GLU A 154 23.91 14.94 -12.51
CA GLU A 154 25.15 14.24 -12.82
C GLU A 154 26.12 14.19 -11.62
N SER A 155 26.26 15.28 -10.90
CA SER A 155 27.10 15.41 -9.71
C SER A 155 26.45 14.70 -8.52
N ASP A 156 27.27 14.07 -7.67
CA ASP A 156 26.74 13.39 -6.47
C ASP A 156 26.36 14.40 -5.39
N ASP A 157 25.06 14.58 -5.20
CA ASP A 157 24.48 15.49 -4.22
C ASP A 157 24.19 14.80 -2.85
N PHE A 158 24.57 13.51 -2.70
CA PHE A 158 24.26 12.74 -1.50
C PHE A 158 24.64 13.45 -0.20
N GLN A 159 25.88 13.94 -0.09
CA GLN A 159 26.35 14.54 1.15
C GLN A 159 25.60 15.83 1.49
N ALA A 160 25.37 16.69 0.50
CA ALA A 160 24.64 17.94 0.68
C ALA A 160 23.18 17.71 1.13
N ILE A 161 22.51 16.70 0.55
CA ILE A 161 21.16 16.30 0.97
C ILE A 161 21.18 15.74 2.38
N GLN A 162 22.17 14.89 2.72
CA GLN A 162 22.27 14.31 4.06
C GLN A 162 22.52 15.38 5.11
N ASP A 163 23.40 16.36 4.85
CA ASP A 163 23.67 17.48 5.75
C ASP A 163 22.43 18.38 5.93
N ALA A 164 21.67 18.60 4.87
CA ALA A 164 20.38 19.30 4.97
C ALA A 164 19.36 18.57 5.85
N ILE A 165 19.28 17.24 5.73
CA ILE A 165 18.40 16.40 6.57
C ILE A 165 18.88 16.41 8.02
N ASP A 166 20.17 16.31 8.25
CA ASP A 166 20.77 16.31 9.59
C ASP A 166 20.49 17.63 10.31
N TYR A 167 20.66 18.74 9.61
CA TYR A 167 20.33 20.06 10.12
C TYR A 167 18.82 20.20 10.39
N ALA A 168 17.98 19.80 9.41
CA ALA A 168 16.54 19.89 9.55
C ALA A 168 16.00 19.02 10.70
N ALA A 169 16.57 17.84 10.93
CA ALA A 169 16.22 16.96 12.04
C ALA A 169 16.53 17.59 13.40
N LEU A 170 17.72 18.21 13.55
CA LEU A 170 18.16 18.90 14.76
C LEU A 170 17.23 20.09 15.10
N HIS A 171 16.81 20.84 14.07
CA HIS A 171 16.00 22.05 14.21
C HIS A 171 14.50 21.84 14.02
N ARG A 172 14.06 20.59 13.80
CA ARG A 172 12.65 20.21 13.53
C ARG A 172 12.05 20.94 12.34
N MET A 173 12.80 21.02 11.25
CA MET A 173 12.44 21.70 10.02
C MET A 173 12.02 20.71 8.93
N ARG A 174 11.61 21.24 7.79
CA ARG A 174 11.30 20.50 6.57
C ARG A 174 12.47 20.58 5.60
N VAL A 175 12.68 19.52 4.81
CA VAL A 175 13.59 19.55 3.66
C VAL A 175 12.77 19.56 2.39
N GLN A 176 13.04 20.48 1.51
CA GLN A 176 12.34 20.66 0.25
C GLN A 176 13.30 20.84 -0.91
N GLY A 177 13.09 20.07 -1.98
CA GLY A 177 13.79 20.28 -3.25
C GLY A 177 13.29 21.53 -3.98
N THR A 178 14.12 22.05 -4.87
CA THR A 178 13.85 23.28 -5.61
C THR A 178 13.44 23.07 -7.07
N GLY A 179 13.08 21.83 -7.42
CA GLY A 179 12.76 21.44 -8.80
C GLY A 179 13.99 21.01 -9.62
N LYS A 180 15.18 21.00 -9.02
CA LYS A 180 16.41 20.46 -9.58
C LYS A 180 16.44 18.92 -9.49
N ILE A 181 17.38 18.33 -10.24
CA ILE A 181 17.56 16.86 -10.27
C ILE A 181 18.82 16.51 -9.47
N TYR A 182 18.64 15.74 -8.41
CA TYR A 182 19.72 15.35 -7.49
C TYR A 182 20.16 13.92 -7.77
N ALA A 183 21.39 13.74 -8.25
CA ALA A 183 21.97 12.41 -8.40
C ALA A 183 22.60 11.97 -7.07
N VAL A 184 22.37 10.72 -6.66
CA VAL A 184 22.85 10.24 -5.36
C VAL A 184 23.53 8.88 -5.47
N SER A 185 24.70 8.75 -4.84
CA SER A 185 25.50 7.52 -4.83
C SER A 185 25.26 6.64 -3.60
N SER A 186 24.60 7.15 -2.58
CA SER A 186 24.39 6.47 -1.31
C SER A 186 22.97 6.69 -0.76
N THR A 187 22.56 5.85 0.17
CA THR A 187 21.24 5.92 0.80
C THR A 187 21.09 7.18 1.64
N ILE A 188 20.12 8.01 1.30
CA ILE A 188 19.71 9.17 2.08
C ILE A 188 18.94 8.67 3.32
N LYS A 189 19.42 9.03 4.52
CA LYS A 189 18.86 8.56 5.78
C LYS A 189 18.05 9.65 6.48
N LEU A 190 16.73 9.46 6.56
CA LEU A 190 15.87 10.33 7.34
C LEU A 190 16.09 10.10 8.84
N LYS A 191 16.10 11.18 9.62
CA LYS A 191 16.34 11.15 11.06
C LYS A 191 15.13 11.62 11.85
N VAL A 192 15.00 11.11 13.06
CA VAL A 192 13.96 11.58 13.99
C VAL A 192 14.14 13.09 14.22
N GLY A 193 13.05 13.82 14.12
CA GLY A 193 13.03 15.29 14.23
C GLY A 193 12.72 16.02 12.94
N ILE A 194 13.11 15.46 11.77
CA ILE A 194 12.68 16.02 10.49
C ILE A 194 11.14 15.98 10.37
N LYS A 195 10.54 17.05 9.83
CA LYS A 195 9.08 17.14 9.70
C LYS A 195 8.58 16.56 8.40
N SER A 196 9.25 16.85 7.30
CA SER A 196 8.93 16.29 5.98
C SER A 196 10.12 16.35 5.02
N LEU A 197 10.08 15.48 4.02
CA LEU A 197 10.93 15.53 2.83
C LEU A 197 10.02 15.64 1.61
N SER A 198 10.19 16.70 0.80
CA SER A 198 9.29 16.94 -0.33
C SER A 198 9.96 17.59 -1.53
N HIS A 199 9.30 17.47 -2.71
CA HIS A 199 9.70 18.10 -3.98
C HIS A 199 11.13 17.75 -4.43
N MET A 200 11.61 16.58 -4.02
CA MET A 200 12.92 16.08 -4.42
C MET A 200 12.80 15.28 -5.72
N ASN A 201 13.60 15.63 -6.74
CA ASN A 201 13.77 14.83 -7.94
C ASN A 201 15.10 14.08 -7.84
N ILE A 202 15.07 12.81 -7.47
CA ILE A 202 16.27 12.02 -7.14
C ILE A 202 16.53 10.96 -8.21
N ILE A 203 17.79 10.83 -8.64
CA ILE A 203 18.28 9.76 -9.52
C ILE A 203 19.30 8.90 -8.77
N ALA A 204 19.10 7.59 -8.77
CA ALA A 204 20.06 6.64 -8.22
C ALA A 204 21.26 6.44 -9.15
N MET A 205 22.46 6.49 -8.59
CA MET A 205 23.74 6.30 -9.32
C MET A 205 24.36 4.92 -9.08
N THR A 206 24.06 4.28 -7.96
CA THR A 206 24.74 3.07 -7.51
C THR A 206 23.88 1.82 -7.67
N GLU A 207 24.49 0.74 -8.13
CA GLU A 207 23.82 -0.55 -8.30
C GLU A 207 23.28 -1.10 -6.95
N ARG A 208 22.03 -1.56 -6.98
CA ARG A 208 21.31 -2.20 -5.87
C ARG A 208 21.13 -1.34 -4.61
N MET A 209 21.24 0.00 -4.75
CA MET A 209 21.06 0.90 -3.61
C MET A 209 19.59 1.05 -3.20
N THR A 210 19.37 1.41 -1.95
CA THR A 210 18.13 2.03 -1.45
C THR A 210 18.28 3.54 -1.54
N VAL A 211 17.31 4.25 -2.11
CA VAL A 211 17.42 5.71 -2.27
C VAL A 211 17.10 6.43 -0.95
N LEU A 212 15.92 6.21 -0.39
CA LEU A 212 15.50 6.79 0.89
C LEU A 212 15.32 5.70 1.94
N SER A 213 15.85 5.93 3.13
CA SER A 213 15.60 5.07 4.30
C SER A 213 15.59 5.90 5.57
N ASN A 214 15.19 5.32 6.68
CA ASN A 214 15.45 5.89 8.00
C ASN A 214 16.73 5.30 8.60
N ASN A 215 17.21 5.94 9.67
CA ASN A 215 18.41 5.45 10.35
C ASN A 215 18.09 4.13 11.09
N ASP A 216 18.94 3.13 10.92
CA ASP A 216 18.78 1.74 11.40
C ASP A 216 18.60 1.61 12.93
N ASN A 217 18.87 2.68 13.69
CA ASN A 217 18.82 2.69 15.16
C ASN A 217 17.64 3.49 15.75
N ASN A 218 16.72 3.97 14.93
CA ASN A 218 15.61 4.79 15.39
C ASN A 218 14.26 4.14 15.07
N SER A 219 13.61 3.61 16.09
CA SER A 219 12.16 3.46 16.13
C SER A 219 11.50 4.84 16.27
N ASP A 220 10.27 4.97 15.75
CA ASP A 220 9.41 6.16 15.89
C ASP A 220 9.80 7.37 15.01
N LEU A 221 10.31 7.12 13.78
CA LEU A 221 10.39 8.17 12.77
C LEU A 221 8.97 8.69 12.47
N GLN A 222 8.75 9.98 12.70
CA GLN A 222 7.55 10.70 12.32
C GLN A 222 7.91 11.75 11.28
N CYS A 223 7.66 11.45 10.01
CA CYS A 223 8.07 12.28 8.88
C CYS A 223 7.14 12.06 7.69
N ASP A 224 6.59 13.11 7.13
CA ASP A 224 5.88 13.04 5.87
C ASP A 224 6.87 13.05 4.70
N VAL A 225 6.69 12.12 3.75
CA VAL A 225 7.49 12.01 2.53
C VAL A 225 6.56 12.18 1.34
N HIS A 226 6.63 13.35 0.67
CA HIS A 226 5.60 13.67 -0.29
C HIS A 226 6.08 14.51 -1.46
N ASP A 227 5.35 14.43 -2.58
CA ASP A 227 5.62 15.21 -3.79
C ASP A 227 7.05 15.02 -4.33
N ASN A 228 7.64 13.81 -4.15
CA ASN A 228 8.97 13.49 -4.63
C ASN A 228 8.91 12.67 -5.93
N GLU A 229 9.86 12.84 -6.80
CA GLU A 229 10.12 11.97 -7.94
C GLU A 229 11.43 11.22 -7.72
N ILE A 230 11.37 9.88 -7.68
CA ILE A 230 12.53 9.01 -7.47
C ILE A 230 12.68 8.10 -8.68
N ASN A 231 13.76 8.30 -9.40
CA ASN A 231 14.15 7.44 -10.52
C ASN A 231 15.30 6.51 -10.09
N LEU A 232 15.00 5.22 -10.03
CA LEU A 232 15.99 4.19 -9.70
C LEU A 232 16.95 3.90 -10.86
N ASN A 233 16.73 4.52 -12.03
CA ASN A 233 17.64 4.50 -13.18
C ASN A 233 18.03 3.09 -13.66
N GLY A 234 17.23 2.08 -13.35
CA GLY A 234 17.52 0.67 -13.65
C GLY A 234 18.68 0.06 -12.84
N VAL A 235 19.27 0.81 -11.93
CA VAL A 235 20.37 0.35 -11.07
C VAL A 235 20.00 0.27 -9.60
N GLY A 236 19.13 1.16 -9.12
CA GLY A 236 18.65 1.13 -7.74
C GLY A 236 17.72 -0.03 -7.45
N LEU A 237 17.66 -0.45 -6.19
CA LEU A 237 16.87 -1.60 -5.74
C LEU A 237 15.57 -1.19 -5.03
N ILE A 238 15.64 -0.19 -4.15
CA ILE A 238 14.49 0.23 -3.34
C ILE A 238 14.35 1.75 -3.40
N GLY A 239 13.16 2.24 -3.75
CA GLY A 239 12.87 3.66 -3.74
C GLY A 239 12.84 4.22 -2.32
N MET A 240 11.95 3.70 -1.50
CA MET A 240 11.78 4.10 -0.10
C MET A 240 11.70 2.88 0.81
N LEU A 241 12.49 2.87 1.90
CA LEU A 241 12.54 1.79 2.89
C LEU A 241 12.48 2.35 4.31
N PHE A 242 11.42 2.06 5.02
CA PHE A 242 11.23 2.56 6.39
C PHE A 242 11.01 1.46 7.39
N TYR A 243 11.70 1.56 8.51
CA TYR A 243 11.57 0.69 9.67
C TYR A 243 11.04 1.50 10.86
N GLY A 244 9.96 1.05 11.50
CA GLY A 244 9.41 1.74 12.67
C GLY A 244 8.90 3.17 12.40
N ILE A 245 8.40 3.45 11.19
CA ILE A 245 7.75 4.72 10.86
C ILE A 245 6.37 4.80 11.51
N VAL A 246 6.05 5.96 12.08
CA VAL A 246 4.80 6.14 12.84
C VAL A 246 4.11 7.46 12.50
N ASN A 247 2.79 7.48 12.48
CA ASN A 247 1.95 8.67 12.28
C ASN A 247 2.41 9.53 11.09
N SER A 248 2.77 8.90 9.99
CA SER A 248 3.41 9.54 8.83
C SER A 248 2.62 9.32 7.56
N GLY A 249 2.68 10.31 6.66
CA GLY A 249 2.15 10.26 5.31
C GLY A 249 3.26 10.00 4.27
N ILE A 250 3.04 9.04 3.37
CA ILE A 250 3.85 8.83 2.17
C ILE A 250 2.92 9.03 0.99
N TYR A 251 2.99 10.19 0.34
CA TYR A 251 1.97 10.55 -0.63
C TYR A 251 2.46 11.41 -1.79
N ASN A 252 1.74 11.33 -2.91
CA ASN A 252 2.04 12.07 -4.14
C ASN A 252 3.46 11.82 -4.67
N ASN A 253 4.09 10.71 -4.31
CA ASN A 253 5.42 10.39 -4.82
C ASN A 253 5.31 9.61 -6.13
N LYS A 254 6.27 9.81 -7.02
CA LYS A 254 6.43 9.06 -8.26
C LYS A 254 7.75 8.29 -8.22
N ILE A 255 7.67 6.96 -8.35
CA ILE A 255 8.82 6.07 -8.31
C ILE A 255 8.88 5.28 -9.62
N THR A 256 10.02 5.38 -10.30
CA THR A 256 10.26 4.80 -11.63
C THR A 256 11.63 4.14 -11.72
N GLY A 257 11.92 3.46 -12.83
CA GLY A 257 13.23 2.84 -13.06
C GLY A 257 13.47 1.56 -12.25
N LEU A 258 12.42 0.94 -11.74
CA LEU A 258 12.43 -0.35 -11.03
C LEU A 258 12.50 -1.50 -12.05
N THR A 259 13.68 -2.00 -12.35
CA THR A 259 13.89 -3.08 -13.34
C THR A 259 14.69 -4.26 -12.79
N LEU A 260 15.24 -4.13 -11.58
CA LEU A 260 16.01 -5.19 -10.95
C LEU A 260 15.10 -6.19 -10.24
N GLN A 261 15.62 -7.40 -10.07
CA GLN A 261 14.99 -8.43 -9.24
C GLN A 261 15.07 -8.07 -7.75
N ASP A 262 14.07 -8.45 -6.98
CA ASP A 262 13.91 -8.16 -5.55
C ASP A 262 13.86 -6.65 -5.24
N CYS A 263 13.25 -5.88 -6.15
CA CYS A 263 13.10 -4.45 -6.01
C CYS A 263 11.74 -4.03 -5.44
N TYR A 264 11.75 -2.87 -4.78
CA TYR A 264 10.56 -2.31 -4.13
C TYR A 264 10.41 -0.81 -4.43
N GLY A 265 9.21 -0.37 -4.74
CA GLY A 265 8.92 1.06 -4.83
C GLY A 265 8.91 1.69 -3.44
N ILE A 266 7.90 1.37 -2.64
CA ILE A 266 7.75 1.78 -1.24
C ILE A 266 7.72 0.53 -0.38
N ARG A 267 8.59 0.44 0.62
CA ARG A 267 8.60 -0.66 1.58
C ARG A 267 8.57 -0.13 3.00
N ILE A 268 7.55 -0.54 3.75
CA ILE A 268 7.49 -0.39 5.21
C ILE A 268 7.64 -1.79 5.78
N GLY A 269 8.58 -1.99 6.71
CA GLY A 269 8.74 -3.31 7.27
C GLY A 269 9.94 -3.54 8.14
N ILE A 270 10.14 -4.79 8.52
CA ILE A 270 10.99 -5.21 9.61
C ILE A 270 12.46 -5.20 9.20
N LEU A 271 13.31 -4.62 10.06
CA LEU A 271 14.71 -5.00 10.17
C LEU A 271 14.91 -5.97 11.35
N SER A 272 14.21 -5.71 12.45
CA SER A 272 14.14 -6.58 13.63
C SER A 272 12.74 -6.52 14.25
N ASN A 273 12.43 -7.43 15.16
CA ASN A 273 11.12 -7.50 15.83
C ASN A 273 10.79 -6.30 16.73
N ASP A 274 11.74 -5.39 16.93
CA ASP A 274 11.60 -4.25 17.83
C ASP A 274 11.05 -2.99 17.16
N PHE A 275 10.97 -2.97 15.82
CA PHE A 275 10.50 -1.82 15.07
C PHE A 275 9.03 -1.97 14.67
N ILE A 276 8.17 -1.17 15.30
CA ILE A 276 6.74 -1.15 15.02
C ILE A 276 6.41 0.06 14.16
N SER A 277 5.89 -0.20 12.96
CA SER A 277 5.32 0.83 12.07
C SER A 277 3.81 0.91 12.32
N LYS A 278 3.30 2.10 12.65
CA LYS A 278 1.87 2.25 12.99
C LYS A 278 1.27 3.58 12.57
N ASN A 279 -0.04 3.57 12.30
CA ASN A 279 -0.82 4.75 11.98
C ASN A 279 -0.27 5.52 10.77
N ASN A 280 0.11 4.82 9.71
CA ASN A 280 0.67 5.44 8.53
C ASN A 280 -0.36 5.47 7.39
N SER A 281 -0.21 6.44 6.49
CA SER A 281 -1.01 6.54 5.28
C SER A 281 -0.10 6.57 4.05
N ILE A 282 -0.38 5.70 3.07
CA ILE A 282 0.34 5.64 1.79
C ILE A 282 -0.68 5.92 0.70
N TYR A 283 -0.62 7.11 0.10
CA TYR A 283 -1.69 7.50 -0.81
C TYR A 283 -1.24 8.36 -1.98
N ASN A 284 -1.98 8.25 -3.08
CA ASN A 284 -1.74 8.99 -4.31
C ASN A 284 -0.31 8.83 -4.87
N ASN A 285 0.37 7.73 -4.56
CA ASN A 285 1.69 7.48 -5.12
C ASN A 285 1.57 6.78 -6.48
N ILE A 286 2.55 6.98 -7.33
CA ILE A 286 2.72 6.31 -8.62
C ILE A 286 3.98 5.46 -8.58
N CYS A 287 3.84 4.15 -8.74
CA CYS A 287 4.97 3.23 -8.87
C CYS A 287 4.91 2.54 -10.24
N ILE A 288 5.92 2.75 -11.07
CA ILE A 288 6.05 2.11 -12.38
C ILE A 288 7.22 1.14 -12.32
N LEU A 289 6.89 -0.14 -12.37
CA LEU A 289 7.86 -1.23 -12.39
C LEU A 289 8.03 -1.73 -13.83
N GLY A 290 9.23 -2.18 -14.13
CA GLY A 290 9.53 -2.86 -15.38
C GLY A 290 8.83 -4.23 -15.47
N PRO A 291 8.92 -4.89 -16.61
CA PRO A 291 8.42 -6.24 -16.77
C PRO A 291 9.17 -7.19 -15.82
N ASP A 292 8.42 -8.10 -15.22
CA ASP A 292 8.99 -9.15 -14.37
C ASP A 292 9.88 -10.09 -15.24
N PRO A 293 11.19 -10.19 -14.96
CA PRO A 293 12.09 -11.00 -15.74
C PRO A 293 11.79 -12.51 -15.66
N ASP A 294 11.07 -12.94 -14.63
CA ASP A 294 10.70 -14.34 -14.39
C ASP A 294 9.30 -14.71 -14.91
N ASN A 295 8.60 -13.79 -15.58
CA ASN A 295 7.26 -14.01 -16.15
C ASN A 295 6.25 -14.64 -15.17
N GLY A 296 6.23 -14.21 -13.92
CA GLY A 296 5.24 -14.65 -12.93
C GLY A 296 5.56 -16.01 -12.28
N THR A 297 6.75 -16.59 -12.46
CA THR A 297 7.12 -17.82 -11.75
C THR A 297 7.29 -17.64 -10.24
N GLY A 298 7.29 -16.38 -9.77
CA GLY A 298 7.23 -16.02 -8.35
C GLY A 298 8.50 -16.29 -7.55
N THR A 299 9.60 -16.64 -8.21
CA THR A 299 10.88 -16.89 -7.53
C THR A 299 11.60 -15.60 -7.12
N ARG A 300 11.22 -14.45 -7.70
CA ARG A 300 11.84 -13.14 -7.48
C ARG A 300 10.78 -12.06 -7.40
N THR A 301 10.89 -11.20 -6.42
CA THR A 301 9.84 -10.23 -6.09
C THR A 301 10.15 -8.83 -6.57
N MET A 302 9.30 -8.31 -7.44
CA MET A 302 9.26 -6.89 -7.81
C MET A 302 7.94 -6.33 -7.30
N VAL A 303 7.98 -5.44 -6.31
CA VAL A 303 6.79 -4.98 -5.61
C VAL A 303 6.65 -3.46 -5.63
N GLY A 304 5.49 -2.96 -6.01
CA GLY A 304 5.21 -1.53 -5.97
C GLY A 304 5.16 -0.99 -4.55
N ILE A 305 4.26 -1.53 -3.72
CA ILE A 305 4.10 -1.17 -2.31
C ILE A 305 4.19 -2.43 -1.45
N ALA A 306 5.09 -2.46 -0.49
CA ALA A 306 5.26 -3.58 0.43
C ALA A 306 5.09 -3.16 1.89
N LEU A 307 4.18 -3.81 2.59
CA LEU A 307 3.98 -3.68 4.02
C LEU A 307 4.38 -5.01 4.67
N ILE A 308 5.61 -5.08 5.15
CA ILE A 308 6.16 -6.35 5.63
C ILE A 308 6.18 -6.35 7.15
N GLY A 309 5.15 -6.91 7.74
CA GLY A 309 5.04 -7.10 9.19
C GLY A 309 5.91 -8.25 9.70
N ARG A 310 5.79 -8.55 10.97
CA ARG A 310 6.51 -9.68 11.57
C ARG A 310 5.99 -10.99 11.01
N TYR A 311 6.83 -11.72 10.31
CA TYR A 311 6.59 -13.12 10.01
C TYR A 311 7.87 -13.90 10.27
N HIS A 312 7.74 -15.10 10.79
CA HIS A 312 8.89 -15.96 11.07
C HIS A 312 8.97 -17.09 10.05
N GLY A 313 10.17 -17.32 9.52
CA GLY A 313 10.43 -18.41 8.60
C GLY A 313 10.12 -18.09 7.13
N THR A 314 10.55 -18.97 6.30
CA THR A 314 10.62 -18.76 4.85
C THR A 314 9.26 -18.76 4.15
N HIS A 315 8.14 -19.15 4.78
CA HIS A 315 6.85 -19.21 4.06
C HIS A 315 5.56 -19.39 4.90
N GLY A 316 5.59 -19.36 6.23
CA GLY A 316 4.40 -19.88 6.92
C GLY A 316 3.82 -19.04 8.05
N GLY A 317 4.48 -17.99 8.48
CA GLY A 317 4.12 -17.31 9.70
C GLY A 317 4.85 -17.87 10.94
N ILE A 318 4.50 -17.38 12.12
CA ILE A 318 5.07 -17.87 13.38
C ILE A 318 4.35 -19.17 13.75
N GLU A 319 5.11 -20.23 13.87
CA GLU A 319 4.59 -21.57 14.17
C GLU A 319 5.16 -22.13 15.47
N GLU A 320 4.32 -22.84 16.20
CA GLU A 320 4.71 -23.68 17.32
C GLU A 320 4.07 -25.06 17.15
N ASN A 321 4.89 -26.11 17.19
CA ASN A 321 4.43 -27.49 17.00
C ASN A 321 3.59 -27.72 15.72
N GLY A 322 3.90 -26.97 14.65
CA GLY A 322 3.17 -27.06 13.38
C GLY A 322 1.87 -26.25 13.30
N ASN A 323 1.53 -25.47 14.32
CA ASN A 323 0.37 -24.59 14.32
C ASN A 323 0.78 -23.13 14.25
N LEU A 324 0.00 -22.32 13.51
CA LEU A 324 0.19 -20.87 13.45
C LEU A 324 -0.15 -20.24 14.81
N ILE A 325 0.77 -19.43 15.32
CA ILE A 325 0.54 -18.64 16.53
C ILE A 325 -0.04 -17.29 16.13
N TRP A 326 -1.27 -17.03 16.49
CA TRP A 326 -2.01 -15.82 16.11
C TRP A 326 -1.88 -14.65 17.07
N ASP A 327 -1.47 -14.90 18.31
CA ASP A 327 -1.41 -13.89 19.38
C ASP A 327 -0.05 -13.17 19.48
N GLN A 328 0.79 -13.31 18.45
CA GLN A 328 2.07 -12.62 18.38
C GLN A 328 1.88 -11.15 18.00
N PRO A 329 2.68 -10.22 18.58
CA PRO A 329 2.60 -8.83 18.20
C PRO A 329 3.01 -8.63 16.73
N LEU A 330 2.11 -8.11 15.94
CA LEU A 330 2.37 -7.71 14.56
C LEU A 330 3.07 -6.33 14.55
N THR A 331 3.92 -6.10 13.56
CA THR A 331 4.80 -4.93 13.53
C THR A 331 4.38 -3.85 12.52
N VAL A 332 3.42 -4.16 11.64
CA VAL A 332 2.77 -3.16 10.77
C VAL A 332 1.29 -3.08 11.17
N ILE A 333 0.92 -1.95 11.76
CA ILE A 333 -0.36 -1.78 12.44
C ILE A 333 -1.07 -0.53 11.93
N ASN A 334 -2.36 -0.63 11.64
CA ASN A 334 -3.21 0.50 11.27
C ASN A 334 -2.60 1.35 10.15
N THR A 335 -2.41 0.71 8.99
CA THR A 335 -1.88 1.38 7.80
C THR A 335 -2.98 1.52 6.75
N ASP A 336 -3.10 2.71 6.20
CA ASP A 336 -4.08 3.05 5.17
C ASP A 336 -3.39 3.22 3.82
N VAL A 337 -3.83 2.48 2.80
CA VAL A 337 -3.22 2.47 1.46
C VAL A 337 -4.31 2.79 0.45
N TYR A 338 -4.31 4.00 -0.12
CA TYR A 338 -5.39 4.43 -1.01
C TYR A 338 -4.96 5.40 -2.12
N GLY A 339 -5.74 5.43 -3.19
CA GLY A 339 -5.51 6.34 -4.31
C GLY A 339 -4.20 6.11 -5.07
N ASN A 340 -3.49 5.01 -4.80
CA ASN A 340 -2.22 4.75 -5.47
C ASN A 340 -2.43 4.14 -6.85
N TYR A 341 -1.52 4.46 -7.78
CA TYR A 341 -1.39 3.80 -9.07
C TYR A 341 -0.10 2.97 -9.09
N VAL A 342 -0.23 1.66 -9.29
CA VAL A 342 0.92 0.77 -9.42
C VAL A 342 0.79 -0.05 -10.69
N TYR A 343 1.81 -0.02 -11.53
CA TYR A 343 1.87 -0.74 -12.79
C TYR A 343 3.07 -1.68 -12.85
N GLY A 344 2.84 -2.91 -13.30
CA GLY A 344 3.90 -3.90 -13.56
C GLY A 344 4.44 -4.59 -12.31
N GLY A 345 5.62 -5.17 -12.43
CA GLY A 345 6.27 -5.98 -11.40
C GLY A 345 5.61 -7.32 -11.15
N THR A 346 6.02 -8.00 -10.10
CA THR A 346 5.46 -9.30 -9.67
C THR A 346 4.17 -9.08 -8.88
N HIS A 347 4.21 -8.17 -7.91
CA HIS A 347 3.04 -7.77 -7.11
C HIS A 347 2.89 -6.25 -7.11
N ASN A 348 1.67 -5.75 -7.31
CA ASN A 348 1.45 -4.31 -7.11
C ASN A 348 1.51 -3.95 -5.62
N ILE A 349 0.88 -4.75 -4.74
CA ILE A 349 1.01 -4.62 -3.30
C ILE A 349 1.23 -5.97 -2.61
N PHE A 350 2.10 -6.00 -1.60
CA PHE A 350 2.39 -7.17 -0.78
C PHE A 350 2.36 -6.82 0.71
N CYS A 351 1.45 -7.46 1.47
CA CYS A 351 1.15 -7.12 2.86
C CYS A 351 1.15 -8.34 3.80
N PRO A 352 2.28 -9.01 4.04
CA PRO A 352 2.36 -10.09 5.02
C PRO A 352 2.47 -9.56 6.46
N GLY A 353 1.84 -10.22 7.42
CA GLY A 353 1.96 -9.93 8.84
C GLY A 353 1.44 -8.56 9.28
N CYS A 354 0.42 -8.04 8.60
CA CYS A 354 -0.20 -6.74 8.88
C CYS A 354 -1.48 -6.89 9.69
N ILE A 355 -1.82 -5.88 10.48
CA ILE A 355 -3.10 -5.82 11.20
C ILE A 355 -3.76 -4.44 11.08
N TYR A 356 -5.11 -4.42 11.00
CA TYR A 356 -5.90 -3.21 10.83
C TYR A 356 -5.50 -2.39 9.59
N THR A 357 -5.11 -3.08 8.52
CA THR A 357 -4.70 -2.43 7.27
C THR A 357 -5.88 -2.30 6.32
N ARG A 358 -6.02 -1.13 5.72
CA ARG A 358 -7.01 -0.86 4.68
C ARG A 358 -6.30 -0.63 3.35
N ILE A 359 -6.76 -1.29 2.30
CA ILE A 359 -6.26 -1.16 0.92
C ILE A 359 -7.47 -0.80 0.07
N HIS A 360 -7.62 0.49 -0.25
CA HIS A 360 -8.84 0.93 -0.91
C HIS A 360 -8.63 2.03 -1.94
N ASP A 361 -9.56 2.12 -2.89
CA ASP A 361 -9.54 3.15 -3.93
C ASP A 361 -8.24 3.23 -4.74
N ASN A 362 -7.49 2.11 -4.85
CA ASN A 362 -6.26 2.05 -5.63
C ASN A 362 -6.54 1.57 -7.07
N HIS A 363 -5.65 1.92 -7.98
CA HIS A 363 -5.59 1.35 -9.31
C HIS A 363 -4.31 0.52 -9.47
N PHE A 364 -4.45 -0.78 -9.49
CA PHE A 364 -3.36 -1.74 -9.63
C PHE A 364 -3.48 -2.47 -10.96
N GLU A 365 -2.39 -2.50 -11.72
CA GLU A 365 -2.42 -3.01 -13.09
C GLU A 365 -1.16 -3.82 -13.43
N ALA A 366 -1.35 -4.85 -14.25
CA ALA A 366 -0.29 -5.63 -14.90
C ALA A 366 0.75 -6.24 -13.93
N GLY A 367 0.37 -6.57 -12.70
CA GLY A 367 1.20 -7.41 -11.84
C GLY A 367 1.36 -8.80 -12.48
N SER A 368 2.58 -9.22 -12.82
CA SER A 368 2.83 -10.47 -13.54
C SER A 368 2.34 -11.71 -12.79
N HIS A 369 2.20 -11.60 -11.47
CA HIS A 369 1.64 -12.63 -10.61
C HIS A 369 0.35 -12.17 -9.95
N ARG A 370 0.37 -11.09 -9.12
CA ARG A 370 -0.80 -10.64 -8.36
C ARG A 370 -0.91 -9.12 -8.28
N ASN A 371 -2.14 -8.59 -8.23
CA ASN A 371 -2.31 -7.20 -7.87
C ASN A 371 -2.18 -7.02 -6.34
N ILE A 372 -2.92 -7.79 -5.54
CA ILE A 372 -2.91 -7.71 -4.08
C ILE A 372 -2.56 -9.07 -3.48
N ASN A 373 -1.52 -9.12 -2.66
CA ASN A 373 -1.14 -10.30 -1.91
C ASN A 373 -1.04 -9.98 -0.41
N THR A 374 -1.98 -10.51 0.37
CA THR A 374 -2.03 -10.31 1.83
C THR A 374 -1.74 -11.60 2.60
N SER A 375 -1.10 -12.53 1.95
CA SER A 375 -0.76 -13.82 2.55
C SER A 375 0.14 -13.68 3.77
N ILE A 376 0.12 -14.69 4.66
CA ILE A 376 0.96 -14.86 5.84
C ILE A 376 0.54 -14.01 7.05
N GLN A 377 -0.32 -14.58 7.88
CA GLN A 377 -0.70 -14.10 9.23
C GLN A 377 -1.24 -12.67 9.33
N SER A 378 -1.70 -12.09 8.22
CA SER A 378 -2.36 -10.78 8.29
C SER A 378 -3.75 -10.91 8.93
N GLN A 379 -4.16 -9.87 9.64
CA GLN A 379 -5.42 -9.89 10.39
C GLN A 379 -6.18 -8.57 10.25
N ARG A 380 -7.51 -8.63 10.27
CA ARG A 380 -8.38 -7.45 10.25
C ARG A 380 -8.08 -6.51 9.09
N LEU A 381 -8.11 -7.07 7.88
CA LEU A 381 -7.85 -6.34 6.64
C LEU A 381 -9.16 -5.94 5.98
N LEU A 382 -9.18 -4.76 5.39
CA LEU A 382 -10.21 -4.30 4.47
C LEU A 382 -9.59 -4.04 3.10
N ILE A 383 -10.07 -4.74 2.08
CA ILE A 383 -9.67 -4.55 0.68
C ILE A 383 -10.92 -4.08 -0.09
N SER A 384 -11.02 -2.78 -0.39
CA SER A 384 -12.27 -2.25 -0.92
C SER A 384 -12.11 -1.24 -2.05
N ASN A 385 -13.07 -1.23 -2.97
CA ASN A 385 -13.17 -0.25 -4.06
C ASN A 385 -11.92 -0.11 -4.93
N ASN A 386 -11.06 -1.14 -4.98
CA ASN A 386 -9.89 -1.09 -5.83
C ASN A 386 -10.25 -1.45 -7.27
N LYS A 387 -9.53 -0.85 -8.22
CA LYS A 387 -9.53 -1.24 -9.62
C LYS A 387 -8.32 -2.11 -9.90
N LEU A 388 -8.54 -3.40 -10.16
CA LEU A 388 -7.51 -4.43 -10.32
C LEU A 388 -7.55 -4.96 -11.76
N ILE A 389 -6.50 -4.74 -12.51
CA ILE A 389 -6.47 -5.01 -13.94
C ILE A 389 -5.31 -5.94 -14.29
N ASN A 390 -5.61 -6.98 -15.07
CA ASN A 390 -4.61 -7.83 -15.74
C ASN A 390 -3.53 -8.41 -14.80
N ALA A 391 -3.93 -8.99 -13.66
CA ALA A 391 -3.02 -9.82 -12.89
C ALA A 391 -2.67 -11.10 -13.67
N GLY A 392 -1.41 -11.52 -13.62
CA GLY A 392 -0.93 -12.68 -14.37
C GLY A 392 -1.38 -14.03 -13.80
N SER A 393 -1.74 -14.10 -12.52
CA SER A 393 -2.28 -15.32 -11.89
C SER A 393 -3.55 -15.02 -11.11
N SER A 394 -3.47 -14.26 -10.02
CA SER A 394 -4.64 -13.91 -9.22
C SER A 394 -4.67 -12.42 -8.89
N ALA A 395 -5.83 -11.76 -8.97
CA ALA A 395 -5.90 -10.36 -8.62
C ALA A 395 -5.74 -10.13 -7.13
N ILE A 396 -6.47 -10.87 -6.31
CA ILE A 396 -6.36 -10.82 -4.85
C ILE A 396 -6.03 -12.21 -4.32
N VAL A 397 -4.98 -12.32 -3.53
CA VAL A 397 -4.66 -13.54 -2.78
C VAL A 397 -4.60 -13.24 -1.29
N THR A 398 -5.35 -14.02 -0.52
CA THR A 398 -5.30 -14.02 0.94
C THR A 398 -5.07 -15.44 1.44
N GLY A 399 -4.07 -15.63 2.28
CA GLY A 399 -3.71 -16.95 2.80
C GLY A 399 -3.23 -16.88 4.23
N ASN A 400 -3.64 -17.85 5.07
CA ASN A 400 -3.33 -17.82 6.49
C ASN A 400 -3.70 -16.46 7.12
N THR A 401 -4.96 -16.06 7.03
CA THR A 401 -5.43 -14.74 7.47
C THR A 401 -6.71 -14.85 8.29
N ARG A 402 -6.96 -13.84 9.11
CA ARG A 402 -8.18 -13.76 9.94
C ARG A 402 -8.89 -12.42 9.78
N TRP A 403 -10.24 -12.45 9.69
CA TRP A 403 -11.10 -11.28 9.60
C TRP A 403 -10.72 -10.37 8.43
N VAL A 404 -10.87 -10.89 7.23
CA VAL A 404 -10.61 -10.16 5.98
C VAL A 404 -11.92 -9.84 5.29
N GLU A 405 -12.06 -8.59 4.85
CA GLU A 405 -13.18 -8.13 4.03
C GLU A 405 -12.68 -7.68 2.66
N ILE A 406 -13.25 -8.26 1.59
CA ILE A 406 -12.95 -7.93 0.19
C ILE A 406 -14.26 -7.44 -0.43
N THR A 407 -14.41 -6.12 -0.58
CA THR A 407 -15.70 -5.55 -0.91
C THR A 407 -15.64 -4.46 -1.97
N GLY A 408 -16.61 -4.46 -2.90
CA GLY A 408 -16.77 -3.39 -3.89
C GLY A 408 -15.63 -3.26 -4.90
N ASN A 409 -14.72 -4.24 -5.04
CA ASN A 409 -13.61 -4.14 -5.98
C ASN A 409 -14.07 -4.42 -7.41
N TYR A 410 -13.47 -3.71 -8.37
CA TYR A 410 -13.59 -4.00 -9.78
C TYR A 410 -12.35 -4.77 -10.25
N ILE A 411 -12.55 -6.01 -10.68
CA ILE A 411 -11.48 -6.97 -11.00
C ILE A 411 -11.67 -7.43 -12.44
N GLN A 412 -10.71 -7.12 -13.30
CA GLN A 412 -10.77 -7.44 -14.72
C GLN A 412 -9.51 -8.12 -15.23
N SER A 413 -9.67 -9.15 -16.06
CA SER A 413 -8.60 -9.73 -16.87
C SER A 413 -8.98 -9.67 -18.35
N SER A 414 -8.04 -9.25 -19.19
CA SER A 414 -8.13 -9.35 -20.65
C SER A 414 -7.08 -10.31 -21.22
N GLN A 415 -6.35 -10.99 -20.36
CA GLN A 415 -5.31 -11.93 -20.77
C GLN A 415 -5.75 -13.36 -20.46
N SER A 416 -5.86 -14.19 -21.48
CA SER A 416 -5.85 -15.64 -21.28
C SER A 416 -4.44 -16.01 -20.84
N SER A 417 -4.17 -16.03 -19.53
CA SER A 417 -2.84 -16.35 -19.08
C SER A 417 -2.56 -17.83 -19.33
N ALA A 418 -1.58 -18.08 -20.17
CA ALA A 418 -1.03 -19.43 -20.38
C ALA A 418 -0.15 -19.87 -19.20
N VAL A 419 0.00 -19.04 -18.16
CA VAL A 419 1.07 -19.15 -17.15
C VAL A 419 0.66 -19.93 -15.90
N SER A 420 -0.63 -19.97 -15.55
CA SER A 420 -1.08 -20.68 -14.34
C SER A 420 -2.29 -21.57 -14.59
N SER A 421 -2.27 -22.78 -14.01
CA SER A 421 -3.45 -23.65 -13.98
C SER A 421 -4.58 -23.09 -13.11
N ASP A 422 -4.31 -22.08 -12.27
CA ASP A 422 -5.15 -21.64 -11.17
C ASP A 422 -5.45 -20.12 -11.20
N ASP A 423 -5.69 -19.55 -12.37
CA ASP A 423 -6.05 -18.15 -12.54
C ASP A 423 -7.39 -17.84 -11.87
N SER A 424 -7.33 -17.16 -10.74
CA SER A 424 -8.50 -16.79 -9.95
C SER A 424 -8.56 -15.28 -9.72
N ALA A 425 -9.71 -14.67 -9.89
CA ALA A 425 -9.81 -13.25 -9.54
C ALA A 425 -9.57 -13.02 -8.05
N ILE A 426 -10.21 -13.82 -7.20
CA ILE A 426 -9.98 -13.83 -5.75
C ILE A 426 -9.62 -15.25 -5.33
N GLN A 427 -8.44 -15.41 -4.71
CA GLN A 427 -7.96 -16.68 -4.20
C GLN A 427 -7.77 -16.61 -2.68
N PHE A 428 -8.25 -17.64 -1.98
CA PHE A 428 -8.00 -17.77 -0.54
C PHE A 428 -7.64 -19.19 -0.14
N GLY A 429 -6.82 -19.34 0.89
CA GLY A 429 -6.42 -20.66 1.35
C GLY A 429 -5.53 -20.67 2.59
N GLY A 430 -5.25 -21.85 3.12
CA GLY A 430 -4.51 -22.03 4.36
C GLY A 430 -5.42 -21.93 5.58
N ASP A 431 -4.96 -21.39 6.71
CA ASP A 431 -5.79 -21.17 7.90
C ASP A 431 -6.56 -19.84 7.79
N ILE A 432 -7.63 -19.86 6.98
CA ILE A 432 -8.54 -18.71 6.85
C ILE A 432 -9.64 -18.80 7.90
N ASP A 433 -9.88 -17.72 8.61
CA ASP A 433 -10.98 -17.65 9.56
C ASP A 433 -11.66 -16.27 9.58
N GLY A 434 -12.91 -16.22 9.13
CA GLY A 434 -13.66 -14.97 8.98
C GLY A 434 -13.28 -14.21 7.70
N LEU A 435 -13.80 -14.62 6.54
CA LEU A 435 -13.63 -13.96 5.26
C LEU A 435 -14.99 -13.52 4.70
N ILE A 436 -15.07 -12.27 4.29
CA ILE A 436 -16.23 -11.71 3.60
C ILE A 436 -15.79 -11.26 2.20
N ILE A 437 -16.50 -11.73 1.17
CA ILE A 437 -16.33 -11.31 -0.23
C ILE A 437 -17.67 -10.76 -0.70
N ASP A 438 -17.83 -9.44 -0.76
CA ASP A 438 -19.13 -8.80 -0.93
C ASP A 438 -19.10 -7.71 -2.01
N GLY A 439 -20.10 -7.71 -2.89
CA GLY A 439 -20.35 -6.64 -3.84
C GLY A 439 -19.24 -6.41 -4.88
N ASN A 440 -18.36 -7.38 -5.12
CA ASN A 440 -17.29 -7.23 -6.10
C ASN A 440 -17.81 -7.47 -7.53
N THR A 441 -17.22 -6.78 -8.51
CA THR A 441 -17.43 -7.02 -9.93
C THR A 441 -16.20 -7.70 -10.52
N ILE A 442 -16.34 -8.94 -10.93
CA ILE A 442 -15.30 -9.80 -11.49
C ILE A 442 -15.67 -10.13 -12.92
N ILE A 443 -14.85 -9.71 -13.89
CA ILE A 443 -15.12 -9.89 -15.33
C ILE A 443 -13.87 -10.27 -16.11
N GLY A 444 -14.08 -10.92 -17.26
CA GLY A 444 -13.02 -11.24 -18.22
C GLY A 444 -12.57 -12.72 -18.17
N ASP A 445 -11.34 -12.98 -18.60
CA ASP A 445 -10.84 -14.33 -18.91
C ASP A 445 -10.35 -15.13 -17.70
N TRP A 446 -10.93 -14.93 -16.54
CA TRP A 446 -10.61 -15.71 -15.34
C TRP A 446 -11.06 -17.18 -15.48
N LYS A 447 -10.22 -18.12 -15.08
CA LYS A 447 -10.66 -19.52 -14.90
C LYS A 447 -11.65 -19.64 -13.75
N TYR A 448 -11.33 -19.00 -12.62
CA TYR A 448 -12.19 -18.93 -11.45
C TYR A 448 -12.46 -17.48 -11.06
N GLY A 449 -13.68 -17.18 -10.72
CA GLY A 449 -14.01 -15.89 -10.12
C GLY A 449 -13.51 -15.81 -8.68
N VAL A 450 -14.02 -16.70 -7.84
CA VAL A 450 -13.59 -16.89 -6.44
C VAL A 450 -13.16 -18.35 -6.27
N HIS A 451 -11.95 -18.59 -5.78
CA HIS A 451 -11.42 -19.93 -5.58
C HIS A 451 -10.77 -20.07 -4.21
N GLY A 452 -11.21 -21.04 -3.42
CA GLY A 452 -10.70 -21.20 -2.09
C GLY A 452 -10.77 -22.58 -1.50
N ALA A 453 -9.90 -22.81 -0.50
CA ALA A 453 -9.84 -24.03 0.30
C ALA A 453 -9.38 -23.73 1.73
N TYR A 454 -9.57 -24.69 2.65
CA TYR A 454 -9.14 -24.61 4.06
C TYR A 454 -9.63 -23.35 4.78
N ALA A 455 -10.91 -23.06 4.73
CA ALA A 455 -11.46 -21.83 5.26
C ALA A 455 -12.64 -22.08 6.20
N LYS A 456 -12.77 -21.19 7.18
CA LYS A 456 -13.84 -21.18 8.16
C LYS A 456 -14.55 -19.85 8.16
N ARG A 457 -15.90 -19.88 8.35
CA ARG A 457 -16.72 -18.66 8.43
C ARG A 457 -16.51 -17.73 7.24
N VAL A 458 -16.77 -18.26 6.04
CA VAL A 458 -16.66 -17.49 4.79
C VAL A 458 -18.05 -17.08 4.31
N THR A 459 -18.20 -15.83 3.92
CA THR A 459 -19.38 -15.30 3.25
C THR A 459 -18.99 -14.75 1.89
N ILE A 460 -19.67 -15.21 0.83
CA ILE A 460 -19.48 -14.75 -0.55
C ILE A 460 -20.84 -14.27 -1.05
N GLN A 461 -21.02 -12.96 -1.13
CA GLN A 461 -22.36 -12.43 -1.39
C GLN A 461 -22.37 -11.22 -2.32
N ASN A 462 -23.50 -11.04 -3.02
CA ASN A 462 -23.79 -9.87 -3.86
C ASN A 462 -22.74 -9.57 -4.93
N ASN A 463 -21.92 -10.54 -5.32
CA ASN A 463 -20.89 -10.33 -6.33
C ASN A 463 -21.46 -10.56 -7.74
N ARG A 464 -20.95 -9.81 -8.70
CA ARG A 464 -21.13 -10.11 -10.13
C ARG A 464 -19.88 -10.82 -10.63
N ILE A 465 -20.03 -12.07 -11.07
CA ILE A 465 -18.88 -12.93 -11.38
C ILE A 465 -19.02 -13.51 -12.80
N GLU A 466 -17.97 -13.33 -13.59
CA GLU A 466 -17.80 -13.93 -14.91
C GLU A 466 -16.49 -14.72 -14.95
N SER A 467 -16.53 -15.99 -15.35
CA SER A 467 -15.36 -16.86 -15.47
C SER A 467 -15.56 -17.98 -16.49
N SER A 468 -14.48 -18.66 -16.84
CA SER A 468 -14.48 -19.72 -17.85
C SER A 468 -14.58 -21.14 -17.29
N LYS A 469 -14.19 -21.39 -16.02
CA LYS A 469 -14.24 -22.73 -15.41
C LYS A 469 -15.25 -22.82 -14.28
N ALA A 470 -15.16 -21.97 -13.27
CA ALA A 470 -16.17 -21.84 -12.23
C ALA A 470 -16.20 -20.43 -11.64
N ASN A 471 -17.38 -19.87 -11.40
CA ASN A 471 -17.47 -18.56 -10.79
C ASN A 471 -17.10 -18.58 -9.32
N ILE A 472 -17.58 -19.58 -8.59
CA ILE A 472 -17.20 -19.83 -7.20
C ILE A 472 -16.75 -21.29 -7.09
N ALA A 473 -15.52 -21.53 -6.68
CA ALA A 473 -14.97 -22.85 -6.43
C ALA A 473 -14.51 -22.98 -4.98
N ILE A 474 -15.09 -23.92 -4.24
CA ILE A 474 -14.74 -24.21 -2.85
C ILE A 474 -14.28 -25.66 -2.75
N GLU A 475 -13.09 -25.86 -2.24
CA GLU A 475 -12.49 -27.18 -2.11
C GLU A 475 -12.15 -27.48 -0.65
N SER A 476 -12.22 -28.75 -0.25
CA SER A 476 -11.82 -29.16 1.10
C SER A 476 -10.30 -29.19 1.28
N SER A 477 -9.59 -29.38 0.16
CA SER A 477 -8.13 -29.28 0.08
C SER A 477 -7.72 -28.96 -1.35
N TRP A 478 -6.53 -28.42 -1.55
CA TRP A 478 -5.99 -28.23 -2.89
C TRP A 478 -5.72 -29.57 -3.55
N LEU A 479 -6.14 -29.71 -4.82
CA LEU A 479 -5.78 -30.86 -5.64
C LEU A 479 -4.27 -30.96 -5.79
N SER A 480 -3.66 -32.06 -5.40
CA SER A 480 -2.30 -32.58 -5.64
C SER A 480 -1.12 -31.61 -5.79
N SER A 481 -1.35 -30.35 -6.00
CA SER A 481 -0.35 -29.28 -5.98
C SER A 481 -1.05 -27.99 -5.62
N PRO A 482 -0.65 -27.32 -4.54
CA PRO A 482 -1.13 -25.96 -4.29
C PRO A 482 -0.80 -25.10 -5.52
N PRO A 483 -1.65 -24.10 -5.86
CA PRO A 483 -1.32 -23.18 -6.93
C PRO A 483 0.09 -22.64 -6.73
N SER A 484 0.87 -22.53 -7.80
CA SER A 484 2.25 -22.04 -7.74
C SER A 484 2.25 -20.65 -7.07
N GLY A 485 2.89 -20.54 -5.92
CA GLY A 485 2.87 -19.34 -5.10
C GLY A 485 1.79 -19.28 -4.02
N ALA A 486 0.95 -20.29 -3.84
CA ALA A 486 0.25 -20.49 -2.59
C ALA A 486 1.31 -20.71 -1.48
N ILE A 487 1.03 -20.15 -0.31
CA ILE A 487 1.99 -20.06 0.79
C ILE A 487 2.09 -21.39 1.50
N TYR A 488 2.61 -22.36 0.79
CA TYR A 488 2.97 -23.65 1.34
C TYR A 488 4.48 -23.79 1.25
N SER A 489 5.09 -23.96 2.37
CA SER A 489 6.49 -24.34 2.44
C SER A 489 6.72 -25.55 1.54
N SER A 490 7.48 -25.37 0.46
CA SER A 490 7.95 -26.46 -0.40
C SER A 490 8.81 -27.50 0.34
N SER A 491 9.13 -27.25 1.60
CA SER A 491 9.90 -28.14 2.46
C SER A 491 9.05 -29.08 3.32
N ARG A 492 7.71 -28.94 3.30
CA ARG A 492 6.81 -29.84 4.00
C ARG A 492 5.89 -30.52 3.00
N ASN A 493 6.06 -31.81 2.81
CA ASN A 493 5.18 -32.68 2.02
C ASN A 493 3.80 -32.89 2.68
N GLU A 494 3.39 -32.01 3.62
CA GLU A 494 2.12 -32.12 4.30
C GLU A 494 1.28 -30.86 4.08
N PRO A 495 0.00 -31.00 3.73
CA PRO A 495 -0.92 -29.87 3.62
C PRO A 495 -1.09 -29.21 4.98
N TYR A 496 -0.99 -27.89 5.02
CA TYR A 496 -1.11 -27.07 6.21
C TYR A 496 -2.54 -26.59 6.41
N PRO A 497 -3.11 -26.61 7.61
CA PRO A 497 -2.87 -27.58 8.69
C PRO A 497 -3.63 -28.90 8.44
N PRO A 498 -3.12 -30.03 8.88
CA PRO A 498 -3.71 -31.36 8.56
C PRO A 498 -5.10 -31.61 9.14
N SER A 499 -5.62 -30.72 9.98
CA SER A 499 -6.86 -30.92 10.74
C SER A 499 -8.01 -29.97 10.43
N THR A 500 -7.86 -29.00 9.51
CA THR A 500 -8.93 -28.03 9.28
C THR A 500 -9.88 -28.45 8.18
N ALA A 501 -11.12 -28.71 8.55
CA ALA A 501 -12.22 -28.83 7.63
C ALA A 501 -12.60 -27.45 7.07
N THR A 502 -13.04 -27.37 5.82
CA THR A 502 -13.69 -26.19 5.28
C THR A 502 -15.13 -26.16 5.76
N PHE A 503 -15.52 -25.17 6.56
CA PHE A 503 -16.85 -25.16 7.16
C PHE A 503 -17.43 -23.75 7.37
N GLN A 504 -18.75 -23.69 7.50
CA GLN A 504 -19.54 -22.45 7.66
C GLN A 504 -19.33 -21.50 6.46
N ILE A 505 -19.63 -21.99 5.28
CA ILE A 505 -19.57 -21.21 4.05
C ILE A 505 -21.00 -20.74 3.70
N ASN A 506 -21.20 -19.45 3.56
CA ASN A 506 -22.43 -18.85 3.08
C ASN A 506 -22.20 -18.19 1.72
N ILE A 507 -22.93 -18.64 0.70
CA ILE A 507 -22.90 -18.07 -0.65
C ILE A 507 -24.31 -17.53 -0.92
N SER A 508 -24.45 -16.22 -1.20
CA SER A 508 -25.79 -15.65 -1.35
C SER A 508 -25.85 -14.41 -2.22
N GLY A 509 -26.87 -14.32 -3.05
CA GLY A 509 -27.19 -13.12 -3.82
C GLY A 509 -26.22 -12.80 -4.95
N ASN A 510 -25.42 -13.76 -5.42
CA ASN A 510 -24.46 -13.51 -6.48
C ASN A 510 -25.11 -13.59 -7.87
N LEU A 511 -24.60 -12.80 -8.81
CA LEU A 511 -24.92 -12.90 -10.23
C LEU A 511 -23.79 -13.65 -10.95
N HIS A 512 -24.10 -14.81 -11.47
CA HIS A 512 -23.16 -15.67 -12.19
C HIS A 512 -23.29 -15.49 -13.71
N MET A 513 -22.17 -15.33 -14.38
CA MET A 513 -22.06 -15.12 -15.84
C MET A 513 -20.87 -15.89 -16.41
N GLY A 514 -20.71 -15.86 -17.72
CA GLY A 514 -19.58 -16.47 -18.42
C GLY A 514 -19.83 -17.90 -18.89
N THR A 515 -18.78 -18.62 -19.20
CA THR A 515 -18.84 -19.98 -19.75
C THR A 515 -18.49 -21.08 -18.76
N GLY A 516 -18.14 -20.71 -17.51
CA GLY A 516 -17.87 -21.63 -16.41
C GLY A 516 -19.13 -22.11 -15.69
N CYS A 517 -19.02 -23.11 -14.84
CA CYS A 517 -20.11 -23.43 -13.92
C CYS A 517 -20.29 -22.33 -12.86
N ALA A 518 -21.49 -22.14 -12.35
CA ALA A 518 -21.73 -21.12 -11.35
C ALA A 518 -21.00 -21.44 -10.03
N ILE A 519 -21.20 -22.64 -9.51
CA ILE A 519 -20.64 -23.06 -8.24
C ILE A 519 -20.04 -24.47 -8.37
N TYR A 520 -18.79 -24.61 -8.00
CA TYR A 520 -18.07 -25.86 -7.92
C TYR A 520 -17.64 -26.13 -6.48
N MET A 521 -17.93 -27.32 -5.97
CA MET A 521 -17.48 -27.75 -4.65
C MET A 521 -16.87 -29.13 -4.74
N SER A 522 -15.68 -29.31 -4.23
CA SER A 522 -15.04 -30.61 -4.20
C SER A 522 -14.53 -30.98 -2.83
N GLN A 523 -14.71 -32.23 -2.49
CA GLN A 523 -14.14 -32.85 -1.30
C GLN A 523 -13.11 -33.88 -1.74
N LEU A 524 -11.88 -33.69 -1.33
CA LEU A 524 -10.79 -34.60 -1.60
C LEU A 524 -10.32 -35.27 -0.31
N GLU A 525 -10.05 -36.56 -0.38
CA GLU A 525 -9.37 -37.41 0.60
C GLU A 525 -9.50 -37.00 2.08
N ASN A 526 -10.54 -37.48 2.79
CA ASN A 526 -10.72 -37.36 4.24
C ASN A 526 -10.83 -35.93 4.83
N LYS A 527 -10.96 -34.90 4.02
CA LYS A 527 -11.24 -33.52 4.47
C LYS A 527 -12.72 -33.23 4.31
N GLU A 528 -13.33 -32.62 5.30
CA GLU A 528 -14.77 -32.43 5.32
C GLU A 528 -15.17 -31.03 4.79
N LEU A 529 -16.17 -31.00 3.89
CA LEU A 529 -16.95 -29.80 3.60
C LEU A 529 -18.20 -29.82 4.49
N MET A 530 -18.36 -28.85 5.36
CA MET A 530 -19.46 -28.84 6.33
C MET A 530 -20.20 -27.50 6.37
N GLN A 531 -21.50 -27.53 6.59
CA GLN A 531 -22.34 -26.36 6.83
C GLN A 531 -22.24 -25.30 5.72
N ILE A 532 -22.50 -25.71 4.48
CA ILE A 532 -22.50 -24.83 3.33
C ILE A 532 -23.94 -24.45 2.98
N SER A 533 -24.19 -23.15 2.92
CA SER A 533 -25.47 -22.57 2.49
C SER A 533 -25.29 -21.82 1.18
N VAL A 534 -26.10 -22.12 0.19
CA VAL A 534 -26.20 -21.38 -1.08
C VAL A 534 -27.61 -20.86 -1.25
N SER A 535 -27.77 -19.56 -1.41
CA SER A 535 -29.12 -18.98 -1.45
C SER A 535 -29.20 -17.72 -2.33
N ASN A 536 -30.40 -17.48 -2.89
CA ASN A 536 -30.71 -16.27 -3.64
C ASN A 536 -29.77 -16.00 -4.84
N GLU A 537 -29.27 -17.04 -5.49
CA GLU A 537 -28.36 -16.93 -6.63
C GLU A 537 -29.12 -16.68 -7.94
N LEU A 538 -28.56 -15.79 -8.79
CA LEU A 538 -29.01 -15.56 -10.15
C LEU A 538 -27.97 -16.06 -11.15
N ILE A 539 -28.31 -17.06 -11.96
CA ILE A 539 -27.34 -17.76 -12.81
C ILE A 539 -27.70 -17.59 -14.28
N ASN A 540 -26.79 -16.98 -15.02
CA ASN A 540 -26.85 -16.70 -16.45
C ASN A 540 -25.64 -17.25 -17.22
N ASN A 541 -25.05 -18.34 -16.77
CA ASN A 541 -23.85 -18.90 -17.39
C ASN A 541 -24.14 -19.66 -18.69
N ALA A 542 -23.27 -19.58 -19.67
CA ALA A 542 -23.30 -20.33 -20.93
C ALA A 542 -22.21 -21.43 -20.94
N TYR A 543 -22.37 -22.48 -20.17
CA TYR A 543 -21.37 -23.54 -19.99
C TYR A 543 -21.26 -24.48 -21.19
N SER A 544 -20.09 -24.61 -21.80
CA SER A 544 -19.87 -25.39 -23.01
C SER A 544 -19.49 -26.86 -22.80
N ARG A 545 -19.20 -27.28 -21.57
CA ARG A 545 -18.77 -28.65 -21.25
C ARG A 545 -19.70 -29.32 -20.25
N SER A 546 -20.47 -30.29 -20.72
CA SER A 546 -21.25 -31.19 -19.90
C SER A 546 -22.05 -30.61 -18.73
N HIS A 547 -22.99 -29.69 -18.96
CA HIS A 547 -24.29 -29.87 -18.36
C HIS A 547 -24.51 -29.53 -16.87
N CYS A 548 -23.65 -28.78 -16.17
CA CYS A 548 -23.89 -28.50 -14.77
C CYS A 548 -23.73 -27.03 -14.40
N VAL A 549 -24.73 -26.46 -13.79
CA VAL A 549 -24.67 -25.16 -13.12
C VAL A 549 -23.96 -25.32 -11.76
N TYR A 550 -24.21 -26.44 -11.12
CA TYR A 550 -23.57 -26.82 -9.87
C TYR A 550 -22.88 -28.16 -10.01
N VAL A 551 -21.67 -28.25 -9.49
CA VAL A 551 -20.94 -29.50 -9.39
C VAL A 551 -20.54 -29.73 -7.92
N PHE A 552 -21.01 -30.81 -7.34
CA PHE A 552 -20.60 -31.26 -6.02
C PHE A 552 -19.94 -32.62 -6.14
N GLU A 553 -18.63 -32.66 -6.02
CA GLU A 553 -17.87 -33.90 -6.01
C GLU A 553 -17.48 -34.24 -4.58
N SER A 554 -17.96 -35.36 -4.05
CA SER A 554 -17.68 -35.79 -2.70
C SER A 554 -17.38 -37.29 -2.67
N ASP A 555 -16.26 -37.68 -2.11
CA ASP A 555 -15.88 -39.08 -1.95
C ASP A 555 -16.45 -39.75 -0.68
N SER A 556 -17.05 -39.02 0.27
CA SER A 556 -17.81 -39.64 1.37
C SER A 556 -18.38 -38.78 2.51
N LYS A 557 -18.01 -37.49 2.70
CA LYS A 557 -18.35 -36.81 3.97
C LYS A 557 -18.74 -35.33 3.88
N ALA A 558 -19.36 -34.89 2.78
CA ALA A 558 -19.97 -33.55 2.80
C ALA A 558 -21.23 -33.58 3.69
N SER A 559 -21.34 -32.68 4.67
CA SER A 559 -22.48 -32.59 5.55
C SER A 559 -23.05 -31.19 5.65
N GLY A 560 -24.38 -31.05 5.73
CA GLY A 560 -25.02 -29.76 5.95
C GLY A 560 -25.02 -28.80 4.76
N LEU A 561 -25.10 -29.31 3.52
CA LEU A 561 -25.32 -28.50 2.33
C LEU A 561 -26.78 -28.09 2.20
N SER A 562 -27.05 -26.82 2.00
CA SER A 562 -28.41 -26.32 1.72
C SER A 562 -28.43 -25.41 0.48
N LEU A 563 -29.42 -25.59 -0.38
CA LEU A 563 -29.66 -24.78 -1.57
C LEU A 563 -31.07 -24.18 -1.47
N SER A 564 -31.18 -22.84 -1.62
CA SER A 564 -32.52 -22.21 -1.56
C SER A 564 -32.60 -20.97 -2.48
N ASN A 565 -33.80 -20.75 -3.05
CA ASN A 565 -34.10 -19.58 -3.86
C ASN A 565 -33.07 -19.32 -4.99
N ILE A 566 -32.83 -20.33 -5.83
CA ILE A 566 -31.86 -20.22 -6.91
C ILE A 566 -32.61 -20.07 -8.23
N ASN A 567 -32.29 -19.00 -8.96
CA ASN A 567 -32.84 -18.73 -10.26
C ASN A 567 -31.77 -18.97 -11.36
N ALA A 568 -31.88 -20.07 -12.06
CA ALA A 568 -31.02 -20.44 -13.17
C ALA A 568 -31.70 -20.23 -14.55
N SER A 569 -32.72 -19.41 -14.65
CA SER A 569 -33.52 -19.21 -15.86
C SER A 569 -32.75 -18.61 -17.05
N GLY A 570 -31.60 -18.00 -16.81
CA GLY A 570 -30.70 -17.47 -17.85
C GLY A 570 -29.62 -18.45 -18.30
N ALA A 571 -29.52 -19.62 -17.70
CA ALA A 571 -28.44 -20.56 -18.01
C ALA A 571 -28.77 -21.45 -19.23
N SER A 572 -27.80 -21.71 -20.08
CA SER A 572 -27.93 -22.53 -21.31
C SER A 572 -27.37 -23.93 -21.07
N TYR A 573 -28.04 -24.76 -20.26
CA TYR A 573 -27.54 -26.07 -19.87
C TYR A 573 -28.54 -27.21 -20.06
N ASP A 574 -28.00 -28.39 -20.34
CA ASP A 574 -28.77 -29.65 -20.33
C ASP A 574 -28.93 -30.22 -18.89
N LYS A 575 -28.11 -29.77 -17.96
CA LYS A 575 -28.14 -30.19 -16.54
C LYS A 575 -27.75 -29.07 -15.62
N TYR A 576 -28.54 -28.82 -14.59
CA TYR A 576 -28.36 -27.72 -13.65
C TYR A 576 -27.54 -28.09 -12.41
N PHE A 577 -27.43 -29.37 -12.12
CA PHE A 577 -26.79 -29.85 -10.91
C PHE A 577 -26.15 -31.22 -11.13
N SER A 578 -25.00 -31.46 -10.57
CA SER A 578 -24.34 -32.78 -10.54
C SER A 578 -23.78 -33.05 -9.15
N THR A 579 -24.10 -34.22 -8.60
CA THR A 579 -23.39 -34.74 -7.44
C THR A 579 -22.68 -36.02 -7.81
N ARG A 580 -21.46 -36.18 -7.31
CA ARG A 580 -20.69 -37.39 -7.40
C ARG A 580 -20.42 -37.85 -5.95
N GLY A 581 -20.75 -39.11 -5.64
CA GLY A 581 -20.58 -39.67 -4.30
C GLY A 581 -21.80 -39.48 -3.35
N ASN A 582 -21.62 -39.81 -2.09
CA ASN A 582 -22.67 -39.76 -1.05
C ASN A 582 -22.72 -38.36 -0.41
N ALA A 583 -23.61 -37.50 -0.85
CA ALA A 583 -23.92 -36.24 -0.16
C ALA A 583 -24.95 -36.49 0.94
N PRO A 584 -24.59 -36.59 2.21
CA PRO A 584 -25.48 -37.15 3.24
C PRO A 584 -26.63 -36.23 3.69
N PHE A 585 -26.56 -34.92 3.51
CA PHE A 585 -27.63 -34.00 3.88
C PHE A 585 -27.72 -32.82 2.94
N LEU A 586 -28.67 -32.87 2.04
CA LEU A 586 -29.00 -31.75 1.19
C LEU A 586 -30.42 -31.31 1.44
N SER A 587 -30.60 -30.03 1.75
CA SER A 587 -31.90 -29.36 1.73
C SER A 587 -32.00 -28.53 0.46
N ILE A 588 -32.97 -28.82 -0.39
CA ILE A 588 -33.26 -28.01 -1.59
C ILE A 588 -34.63 -27.37 -1.43
N ASN A 589 -34.70 -26.06 -1.61
CA ASN A 589 -35.91 -25.31 -1.57
C ASN A 589 -35.96 -24.23 -2.63
N ASN A 590 -36.98 -24.17 -3.46
CA ASN A 590 -37.24 -23.15 -4.46
C ASN A 590 -36.04 -22.92 -5.43
N VAL A 591 -35.61 -23.97 -6.11
CA VAL A 591 -34.62 -23.91 -7.19
C VAL A 591 -35.37 -23.96 -8.53
N THR A 592 -35.42 -22.84 -9.24
CA THR A 592 -36.04 -22.79 -10.58
C THR A 592 -35.10 -23.29 -11.65
N SER A 593 -35.54 -24.27 -12.42
CA SER A 593 -34.88 -24.69 -13.65
C SER A 593 -35.52 -24.01 -14.86
N LEU A 594 -34.75 -23.91 -15.95
CA LEU A 594 -35.19 -23.29 -17.22
C LEU A 594 -36.29 -24.07 -17.93
N THR A 595 -36.47 -25.34 -17.65
CA THR A 595 -37.33 -26.16 -18.45
C THR A 595 -38.63 -26.44 -17.74
N THR A 596 -39.65 -25.71 -18.12
CA THR A 596 -41.03 -26.21 -18.08
C THR A 596 -41.20 -27.42 -19.03
N ASP A 597 -40.16 -27.75 -19.77
CA ASP A 597 -40.20 -28.85 -20.72
C ASP A 597 -39.94 -30.19 -20.05
N ILE A 598 -40.70 -31.16 -20.45
CA ILE A 598 -40.54 -32.53 -20.01
C ILE A 598 -39.21 -33.06 -20.55
N VAL A 599 -38.29 -33.38 -19.68
CA VAL A 599 -36.93 -33.86 -20.07
C VAL A 599 -37.03 -35.31 -20.56
N PRO A 600 -36.57 -35.60 -21.80
CA PRO A 600 -36.65 -36.97 -22.34
C PRO A 600 -35.61 -37.91 -21.68
N ILE A 601 -36.05 -39.07 -21.29
CA ILE A 601 -35.20 -40.17 -20.79
C ILE A 601 -34.99 -41.18 -21.93
N THR A 602 -33.71 -41.36 -22.30
CA THR A 602 -33.29 -42.26 -23.37
C THR A 602 -32.34 -43.35 -22.94
N SER A 603 -31.77 -43.25 -21.73
CA SER A 603 -30.75 -44.17 -21.21
C SER A 603 -31.28 -45.10 -20.14
N ALA A 604 -30.64 -46.27 -19.89
CA ALA A 604 -30.95 -47.21 -18.82
C ALA A 604 -30.68 -46.63 -17.44
N THR A 605 -29.78 -45.66 -17.34
CA THR A 605 -29.38 -44.99 -16.10
C THR A 605 -29.41 -43.49 -16.32
N PRO A 606 -30.62 -42.90 -16.56
CA PRO A 606 -30.72 -41.49 -16.84
C PRO A 606 -30.26 -40.68 -15.62
N ILE A 607 -29.59 -39.59 -15.92
CA ILE A 607 -29.27 -38.59 -14.92
C ILE A 607 -30.49 -37.68 -14.79
N LEU A 608 -31.16 -37.74 -13.65
CA LEU A 608 -32.34 -36.95 -13.37
C LEU A 608 -31.92 -35.68 -12.65
N PHE A 609 -32.01 -34.57 -13.36
CA PHE A 609 -31.63 -33.34 -12.74
C PHE A 609 -32.24 -32.08 -13.38
N GLY A 610 -32.57 -31.09 -12.57
CA GLY A 610 -33.02 -29.78 -13.00
C GLY A 610 -34.47 -29.73 -13.55
N SER A 611 -35.21 -30.80 -13.47
CA SER A 611 -36.64 -30.82 -13.77
C SER A 611 -37.37 -31.70 -12.75
N ASP A 612 -38.57 -31.34 -12.41
CA ASP A 612 -39.49 -32.18 -11.68
C ASP A 612 -40.33 -33.09 -12.59
N MET A 613 -40.18 -32.92 -13.92
CA MET A 613 -40.94 -33.66 -14.93
C MET A 613 -40.02 -34.26 -15.99
N TYR A 614 -40.06 -35.57 -16.09
CA TYR A 614 -39.31 -36.36 -17.08
C TYR A 614 -40.23 -37.19 -17.93
N SER A 615 -39.82 -37.54 -19.14
CA SER A 615 -40.60 -38.43 -20.01
C SER A 615 -39.72 -39.57 -20.53
N ILE A 616 -40.13 -40.80 -20.34
CA ILE A 616 -39.54 -41.93 -21.01
C ILE A 616 -39.72 -41.76 -22.51
N SER A 617 -38.69 -41.73 -23.28
CA SER A 617 -38.69 -41.52 -24.71
C SER A 617 -37.92 -42.61 -25.47
N SER A 618 -37.70 -43.75 -24.82
CA SER A 618 -37.01 -44.90 -25.35
C SER A 618 -37.58 -46.19 -24.77
N THR A 619 -37.48 -47.28 -25.50
CA THR A 619 -37.81 -48.64 -24.98
C THR A 619 -36.69 -49.25 -24.16
N THR A 620 -35.52 -48.55 -24.01
CA THR A 620 -34.43 -48.99 -23.15
C THR A 620 -34.92 -49.06 -21.72
N PRO A 621 -34.82 -50.22 -21.06
CA PRO A 621 -35.26 -50.36 -19.66
C PRO A 621 -34.46 -49.48 -18.70
N ILE A 622 -35.14 -48.68 -17.90
CA ILE A 622 -34.53 -47.85 -16.89
C ILE A 622 -34.24 -48.74 -15.68
N THR A 623 -33.01 -48.88 -15.29
CA THR A 623 -32.52 -49.70 -14.18
C THR A 623 -32.11 -48.90 -12.95
N ASP A 624 -31.81 -47.61 -13.13
CA ASP A 624 -31.50 -46.68 -12.06
C ASP A 624 -31.80 -45.24 -12.51
N PHE A 625 -32.02 -44.38 -11.52
CA PHE A 625 -32.09 -42.94 -11.70
C PHE A 625 -30.86 -42.34 -11.02
N HIS A 626 -29.86 -41.95 -11.80
CA HIS A 626 -28.63 -41.40 -11.27
C HIS A 626 -28.80 -39.96 -10.76
N TYR A 627 -28.11 -39.64 -9.69
CA TYR A 627 -27.90 -38.29 -9.15
C TYR A 627 -29.14 -37.55 -8.56
N GLY A 628 -30.19 -38.18 -8.19
CA GLY A 628 -31.23 -37.53 -7.39
C GLY A 628 -30.78 -37.31 -5.93
N MET A 629 -31.37 -36.35 -5.27
CA MET A 629 -31.06 -35.99 -3.88
C MET A 629 -31.95 -36.69 -2.88
N PRO A 630 -31.51 -37.03 -1.68
CA PRO A 630 -32.38 -37.46 -0.63
C PRO A 630 -33.47 -36.42 -0.35
N GLY A 631 -34.74 -36.84 -0.46
CA GLY A 631 -35.90 -35.96 -0.32
C GLY A 631 -36.44 -35.40 -1.63
N GLU A 632 -35.71 -35.49 -2.73
CA GLU A 632 -36.16 -35.05 -4.06
C GLU A 632 -37.37 -35.84 -4.56
N GLU A 633 -38.29 -35.12 -5.19
CA GLU A 633 -39.44 -35.69 -5.83
C GLU A 633 -39.43 -35.40 -7.33
N ILE A 634 -39.67 -36.42 -8.14
CA ILE A 634 -39.74 -36.33 -9.59
C ILE A 634 -41.01 -36.96 -10.13
N ASN A 635 -41.46 -36.44 -11.26
CA ASN A 635 -42.56 -37.04 -12.01
C ASN A 635 -42.00 -37.62 -13.33
N VAL A 636 -42.28 -38.85 -13.60
CA VAL A 636 -41.85 -39.54 -14.83
C VAL A 636 -43.09 -39.87 -15.66
N LYS A 637 -43.16 -39.25 -16.83
CA LYS A 637 -44.20 -39.56 -17.80
C LYS A 637 -43.87 -40.86 -18.53
N GLY A 638 -44.85 -41.74 -18.62
CA GLY A 638 -44.70 -43.02 -19.30
C GLY A 638 -44.56 -42.91 -20.81
N PHE A 639 -44.16 -43.99 -21.42
CA PHE A 639 -44.00 -44.17 -22.86
C PHE A 639 -44.43 -45.58 -23.29
N VAL A 640 -45.04 -45.70 -24.45
CA VAL A 640 -45.46 -47.00 -24.99
C VAL A 640 -44.27 -47.92 -25.17
N GLY A 641 -44.20 -49.03 -24.48
CA GLY A 641 -43.09 -49.95 -24.41
C GLY A 641 -41.92 -49.51 -23.52
N GLY A 642 -42.00 -48.28 -22.92
CA GLY A 642 -40.98 -47.85 -21.92
C GLY A 642 -41.07 -48.65 -20.63
N THR A 643 -39.95 -49.01 -20.08
CA THR A 643 -39.88 -49.89 -18.90
C THR A 643 -39.07 -49.27 -17.78
N ILE A 644 -39.54 -49.35 -16.54
CA ILE A 644 -38.77 -49.06 -15.33
C ILE A 644 -38.64 -50.37 -14.55
N ILE A 645 -37.38 -50.76 -14.27
CA ILE A 645 -37.11 -52.03 -13.56
C ILE A 645 -37.23 -51.83 -12.06
N HIS A 646 -38.02 -52.66 -11.45
CA HIS A 646 -38.09 -52.72 -9.97
C HIS A 646 -36.78 -53.30 -9.42
N ASN A 647 -36.14 -52.56 -8.54
CA ASN A 647 -35.03 -53.02 -7.72
C ASN A 647 -35.16 -52.42 -6.31
N ALA A 648 -35.35 -53.29 -5.31
CA ALA A 648 -35.63 -52.86 -3.95
C ALA A 648 -34.56 -51.94 -3.34
N GLY A 649 -33.31 -51.99 -3.82
CA GLY A 649 -32.19 -51.14 -3.40
C GLY A 649 -31.96 -49.87 -4.25
N VAL A 650 -32.58 -49.79 -5.43
CA VAL A 650 -32.30 -48.69 -6.39
C VAL A 650 -33.58 -47.94 -6.75
N ILE A 651 -34.52 -48.61 -7.44
CA ILE A 651 -35.84 -48.07 -7.78
C ILE A 651 -36.90 -48.99 -7.23
N ARG A 652 -37.58 -48.57 -6.16
CA ARG A 652 -38.59 -49.37 -5.51
C ARG A 652 -40.00 -48.99 -6.01
N LEU A 653 -40.48 -49.78 -6.93
CA LEU A 653 -41.83 -49.62 -7.49
C LEU A 653 -42.89 -50.20 -6.56
N LYS A 654 -44.08 -49.59 -6.56
CA LYS A 654 -45.24 -50.04 -5.78
C LYS A 654 -45.73 -51.39 -6.30
N GLY A 655 -45.92 -52.31 -5.39
CA GLY A 655 -46.28 -53.70 -5.77
C GLY A 655 -45.11 -54.59 -6.12
N GLY A 656 -43.86 -54.10 -6.16
CA GLY A 656 -42.66 -54.93 -6.37
C GLY A 656 -42.49 -55.47 -7.79
N VAL A 657 -43.18 -54.90 -8.78
CA VAL A 657 -43.10 -55.31 -10.19
C VAL A 657 -42.65 -54.19 -11.11
N ASN A 658 -42.03 -54.53 -12.23
CA ASN A 658 -41.61 -53.56 -13.21
C ASN A 658 -42.78 -52.75 -13.78
N TYR A 659 -42.53 -51.47 -14.04
CA TYR A 659 -43.45 -50.70 -14.87
C TYR A 659 -43.16 -51.01 -16.36
N VAL A 660 -44.24 -51.28 -17.09
CA VAL A 660 -44.17 -51.44 -18.56
C VAL A 660 -45.29 -50.60 -19.15
N GLY A 661 -44.94 -49.62 -19.98
CA GLY A 661 -45.89 -48.70 -20.59
C GLY A 661 -46.78 -49.40 -21.62
N GLY A 662 -48.07 -49.43 -21.37
CA GLY A 662 -49.11 -49.93 -22.28
C GLY A 662 -49.45 -48.93 -23.38
N ALA A 663 -50.50 -49.21 -24.15
CA ALA A 663 -50.93 -48.37 -25.30
C ALA A 663 -51.31 -46.94 -24.90
N SER A 664 -51.72 -46.69 -23.67
CA SER A 664 -52.06 -45.36 -23.13
C SER A 664 -50.95 -44.71 -22.29
N ALA A 665 -49.75 -45.32 -22.26
CA ALA A 665 -48.65 -44.90 -21.35
C ALA A 665 -48.19 -43.44 -21.53
N GLY A 666 -48.51 -42.81 -22.64
CA GLY A 666 -48.24 -41.37 -22.83
C GLY A 666 -48.99 -40.45 -21.88
N ASN A 667 -49.99 -40.97 -21.16
CA ASN A 667 -50.76 -40.24 -20.13
C ASN A 667 -50.35 -40.67 -18.71
N ASP A 668 -49.52 -41.72 -18.57
CA ASP A 668 -49.09 -42.21 -17.28
C ASP A 668 -48.08 -41.24 -16.65
N ILE A 669 -48.28 -40.91 -15.39
CA ILE A 669 -47.34 -40.15 -14.59
C ILE A 669 -47.04 -40.94 -13.32
N ILE A 670 -45.79 -41.23 -13.09
CA ILE A 670 -45.26 -41.93 -11.92
C ILE A 670 -44.45 -40.92 -11.09
N ARG A 671 -44.83 -40.74 -9.87
CA ARG A 671 -44.14 -39.87 -8.92
C ARG A 671 -43.19 -40.68 -8.05
N PHE A 672 -41.95 -40.28 -8.02
CA PHE A 672 -40.91 -40.87 -7.19
C PHE A 672 -40.42 -39.86 -6.15
N LYS A 673 -39.98 -40.42 -5.00
CA LYS A 673 -39.26 -39.68 -3.97
C LYS A 673 -37.97 -40.44 -3.62
N ARG A 674 -36.85 -39.77 -3.56
CA ARG A 674 -35.62 -40.37 -3.12
C ARG A 674 -35.51 -40.37 -1.60
N ILE A 675 -35.29 -41.55 -1.01
CA ILE A 675 -35.05 -41.73 0.41
C ILE A 675 -33.73 -42.50 0.56
N GLY A 676 -32.72 -41.84 1.14
CA GLY A 676 -31.37 -42.37 1.09
C GLY A 676 -30.89 -42.52 -0.36
N ASN A 677 -30.41 -43.71 -0.72
CA ASN A 677 -29.94 -44.02 -2.08
C ASN A 677 -30.98 -44.70 -2.97
N THR A 678 -32.20 -44.83 -2.51
CA THR A 678 -33.27 -45.55 -3.21
C THR A 678 -34.38 -44.61 -3.62
N TRP A 679 -34.83 -44.73 -4.86
CA TRP A 679 -36.05 -44.06 -5.36
C TRP A 679 -37.29 -44.87 -5.04
N PHE A 680 -38.22 -44.29 -4.32
CA PHE A 680 -39.50 -44.91 -3.96
C PHE A 680 -40.61 -44.34 -4.83
N GLU A 681 -41.34 -45.15 -5.47
CA GLU A 681 -42.61 -44.74 -6.06
C GLU A 681 -43.59 -44.32 -4.99
N ILE A 682 -44.07 -43.07 -5.04
CA ILE A 682 -45.03 -42.49 -4.14
C ILE A 682 -46.45 -42.72 -4.64
N CYS A 683 -46.66 -42.39 -5.91
CA CYS A 683 -47.96 -42.61 -6.55
C CYS A 683 -47.82 -42.72 -8.07
N ARG A 684 -48.87 -43.20 -8.69
CA ARG A 684 -49.10 -43.20 -10.13
C ARG A 684 -50.55 -42.86 -10.44
N ASN A 685 -50.80 -42.23 -11.59
CA ASN A 685 -52.11 -41.74 -11.97
C ASN A 685 -52.94 -42.70 -12.87
N PHE A 686 -52.57 -43.97 -12.91
CA PHE A 686 -53.20 -44.99 -13.77
C PHE A 686 -53.47 -46.31 -13.02
#